data_ecfb2f3b3669285d1cb85d7c96ae78dc
#
_entry.id   ecfb2f3b3669285d1cb85d7c96ae78dc
#
_cell.length_a   1.000
_cell.length_b   1.000
_cell.length_c   1.000
_cell.angle_alpha   90.00
_cell.angle_beta   90.00
_cell.angle_gamma   90.00
#
_symmetry.space_group_name_H-M   'P 1'
#
loop_
_entity.id
_entity.type
_entity.pdbx_description
1 polymer ?
#
loop_
_entity_poly.entity_id
_entity_poly.type
_entity_poly.pdbx_seq_one_letter_code
_entity_poly.pdbx_strand_id
1 'polypeptide(L)'
;MKRFAHHTAQSIREAVRLLKAYEGKARVNAGGTDLLGAMRDKSLPSYPEAVIDIKTIEGLDYVRKDSKGLRIGALARLADVAASEEVKAEYGLLAEAIRTVASPTIRNMATLGGNLAQDVRCWYYRYPRQIGGPIVCLRKGGKICSALAGDNRYHSLFGAVPLAEYPCSSHCPAETDIPGYMDRIKKGDLAGAARILMEYNPIPAVTGRVCPVFCEPECNRSEFDDAVAIQCVERGVGEYVLENAAVYYAPPGNETGKQVAIVGSGPAGLAAAFYLRKAGHRVTVYERLPEPGGMLFHSIPPFRLPKDVVRRQIEALAGMGIAFEAGVDVGKSVTMADLAGAFDAIVAACGTWRSLRLGVPGEEAEGLHYALEYLKRINSGERPPLGRRVVVVGGGSVAIDAARCARRMGSEDVHVVCLECRDPASKDRMLALDSEIRQAEEEGIQIHPSLGVQKILVKDGHVSGIDAVTCLSVREPNGSFNPQYELTCTAATLEADSVIIAIGQAADPADTEAVKRAVGTVLFAGDMVSGPSTVIQAVASALQAVRAVESALNPGRPEARVVKPGPLFVEAYLDDSPRAPAAELPVFQRMRGIDAEDSPGASLAVVEGEARRCFNCGCLAVEPSDVGVALVALDARIVTTKRTVGAAAFFNARATCSTILDADELIREIRIPKPPEGARQKYAKFTLRKPIDFAIVSVASMVVVKDGVCKDARIVLGAVAPEPLRAKGAEGAMRGQPIDERVATEAAEAAVQGSLPLAMNDYKRSITKALVKRSVMGE
;
A
#
# COMPACT_ATOMS: atom_id res chain seq x y z
N MET A 1 -25.93 13.05 -23.62
CA MET A 1 -25.81 12.87 -22.14
C MET A 1 -26.67 11.67 -21.73
N LYS A 2 -26.30 10.96 -20.65
CA LYS A 2 -27.21 9.98 -20.00
C LYS A 2 -28.28 10.75 -19.21
N ARG A 3 -29.42 10.10 -18.87
CA ARG A 3 -30.44 10.67 -17.97
C ARG A 3 -29.86 10.90 -16.57
N PHE A 4 -30.26 11.97 -15.92
CA PHE A 4 -29.94 12.32 -14.54
C PHE A 4 -31.09 13.12 -13.95
N ALA A 5 -31.25 13.12 -12.64
CA ALA A 5 -32.19 14.00 -11.94
C ALA A 5 -31.60 15.43 -11.89
N HIS A 6 -32.42 16.44 -12.09
CA HIS A 6 -32.02 17.84 -11.95
C HIS A 6 -32.80 18.49 -10.80
N HIS A 7 -32.04 19.05 -9.85
CA HIS A 7 -32.62 19.76 -8.69
C HIS A 7 -32.11 21.19 -8.65
N THR A 8 -32.98 22.15 -8.42
CA THR A 8 -32.63 23.55 -8.20
C THR A 8 -32.76 23.85 -6.71
N ALA A 9 -31.65 23.95 -6.00
CA ALA A 9 -31.64 24.21 -4.58
C ALA A 9 -31.83 25.71 -4.29
N GLN A 10 -32.71 26.04 -3.36
CA GLN A 10 -33.00 27.42 -2.96
C GLN A 10 -32.16 27.89 -1.77
N SER A 11 -31.43 26.98 -1.12
CA SER A 11 -30.56 27.30 0.01
C SER A 11 -29.37 26.32 0.10
N ILE A 12 -28.29 26.76 0.76
CA ILE A 12 -27.14 25.91 1.07
C ILE A 12 -27.59 24.66 1.84
N ARG A 13 -28.51 24.79 2.80
CA ARG A 13 -28.99 23.64 3.59
C ARG A 13 -29.71 22.62 2.70
N GLU A 14 -30.49 23.06 1.77
CA GLU A 14 -31.17 22.18 0.80
C GLU A 14 -30.16 21.49 -0.11
N ALA A 15 -29.20 22.22 -0.66
CA ALA A 15 -28.18 21.66 -1.51
C ALA A 15 -27.36 20.56 -0.79
N VAL A 16 -26.93 20.79 0.47
CA VAL A 16 -26.26 19.81 1.30
C VAL A 16 -27.13 18.59 1.58
N ARG A 17 -28.41 18.79 1.88
CA ARG A 17 -29.38 17.70 2.10
C ARG A 17 -29.50 16.81 0.86
N LEU A 18 -29.63 17.42 -0.32
CA LEU A 18 -29.70 16.70 -1.60
C LEU A 18 -28.39 15.94 -1.87
N LEU A 19 -27.22 16.56 -1.66
CA LEU A 19 -25.93 15.89 -1.83
C LEU A 19 -25.79 14.65 -0.92
N LYS A 20 -26.22 14.74 0.34
CA LYS A 20 -26.23 13.61 1.27
C LYS A 20 -27.14 12.49 0.78
N ALA A 21 -28.34 12.81 0.30
CA ALA A 21 -29.31 11.83 -0.18
C ALA A 21 -28.81 11.01 -1.39
N TYR A 22 -27.91 11.57 -2.19
CA TYR A 22 -27.31 10.88 -3.33
C TYR A 22 -25.95 10.20 -3.03
N GLU A 23 -25.46 10.23 -1.79
CA GLU A 23 -24.28 9.48 -1.33
C GLU A 23 -23.06 9.56 -2.28
N GLY A 24 -22.71 10.76 -2.73
CA GLY A 24 -21.58 11.00 -3.65
C GLY A 24 -21.90 10.81 -5.15
N LYS A 25 -23.11 10.36 -5.50
CA LYS A 25 -23.55 10.16 -6.88
C LYS A 25 -24.15 11.42 -7.51
N ALA A 26 -24.26 12.52 -6.78
CA ALA A 26 -24.65 13.83 -7.32
C ALA A 26 -23.43 14.70 -7.63
N ARG A 27 -23.63 15.70 -8.50
CA ARG A 27 -22.65 16.77 -8.78
C ARG A 27 -23.31 18.13 -8.65
N VAL A 28 -22.54 19.10 -8.14
CA VAL A 28 -22.97 20.50 -8.01
C VAL A 28 -22.77 21.22 -9.32
N ASN A 29 -23.78 21.96 -9.75
CA ASN A 29 -23.75 22.86 -10.91
C ASN A 29 -23.83 24.31 -10.46
N ALA A 30 -22.76 25.07 -10.71
CA ALA A 30 -22.70 26.52 -10.57
C ALA A 30 -22.69 27.18 -11.97
N GLY A 31 -21.50 27.58 -12.47
CA GLY A 31 -21.36 28.08 -13.84
C GLY A 31 -21.57 27.06 -14.95
N GLY A 32 -21.39 25.76 -14.65
CA GLY A 32 -21.60 24.64 -15.59
C GLY A 32 -20.51 24.48 -16.67
N THR A 33 -19.58 25.40 -16.75
CA THR A 33 -18.59 25.48 -17.87
C THR A 33 -17.57 24.33 -17.91
N ASP A 34 -17.41 23.57 -16.84
CA ASP A 34 -16.61 22.35 -16.78
C ASP A 34 -17.47 21.08 -16.74
N LEU A 35 -18.37 20.99 -15.77
CA LEU A 35 -19.16 19.80 -15.49
C LEU A 35 -19.99 19.35 -16.71
N LEU A 36 -20.72 20.26 -17.36
CA LEU A 36 -21.60 19.90 -18.47
C LEU A 36 -20.81 19.39 -19.68
N GLY A 37 -19.62 19.94 -19.93
CA GLY A 37 -18.71 19.43 -20.95
C GLY A 37 -18.26 17.99 -20.65
N ALA A 38 -17.79 17.73 -19.43
CA ALA A 38 -17.37 16.41 -18.99
C ALA A 38 -18.51 15.37 -19.03
N MET A 39 -19.73 15.77 -18.68
CA MET A 39 -20.92 14.93 -18.79
C MET A 39 -21.30 14.62 -20.24
N ARG A 40 -21.25 15.62 -21.14
CA ARG A 40 -21.49 15.45 -22.57
C ARG A 40 -20.50 14.45 -23.17
N ASP A 41 -19.23 14.61 -22.86
CA ASP A 41 -18.14 13.80 -23.40
C ASP A 41 -18.01 12.45 -22.67
N LYS A 42 -18.81 12.22 -21.62
CA LYS A 42 -18.81 11.00 -20.78
C LYS A 42 -17.41 10.65 -20.25
N SER A 43 -16.64 11.68 -19.90
CA SER A 43 -15.25 11.55 -19.46
C SER A 43 -15.09 11.36 -17.94
N LEU A 44 -16.16 11.55 -17.17
CA LEU A 44 -16.14 11.36 -15.70
C LEU A 44 -15.95 9.88 -15.31
N PRO A 45 -15.32 9.59 -14.16
CA PRO A 45 -15.16 8.23 -13.63
C PRO A 45 -16.51 7.52 -13.45
N SER A 46 -17.47 8.21 -12.83
CA SER A 46 -18.86 7.80 -12.69
C SER A 46 -19.78 8.88 -13.23
N TYR A 47 -20.81 8.49 -13.99
CA TYR A 47 -21.81 9.44 -14.46
C TYR A 47 -22.77 9.79 -13.33
N PRO A 48 -23.01 11.08 -13.02
CA PRO A 48 -23.86 11.46 -11.90
C PRO A 48 -25.33 11.02 -12.09
N GLU A 49 -25.93 10.55 -11.01
CA GLU A 49 -27.37 10.26 -10.96
C GLU A 49 -28.18 11.54 -10.84
N ALA A 50 -27.61 12.58 -10.22
CA ALA A 50 -28.24 13.88 -10.08
C ALA A 50 -27.27 15.04 -10.28
N VAL A 51 -27.81 16.16 -10.76
CA VAL A 51 -27.15 17.47 -10.81
C VAL A 51 -27.93 18.43 -9.93
N ILE A 52 -27.24 19.04 -8.96
CA ILE A 52 -27.81 20.00 -8.02
C ILE A 52 -27.37 21.39 -8.44
N ASP A 53 -28.27 22.14 -9.02
CA ASP A 53 -28.07 23.54 -9.44
C ASP A 53 -28.16 24.47 -8.22
N ILE A 54 -27.10 25.26 -8.02
CA ILE A 54 -26.98 26.18 -6.88
C ILE A 54 -27.01 27.67 -7.32
N LYS A 55 -27.21 27.96 -8.61
CA LYS A 55 -27.15 29.33 -9.15
C LYS A 55 -28.15 30.27 -8.56
N THR A 56 -29.26 29.75 -8.08
CA THR A 56 -30.37 30.53 -7.50
C THR A 56 -30.22 30.79 -6.00
N ILE A 57 -29.19 30.28 -5.37
CA ILE A 57 -28.93 30.51 -3.93
C ILE A 57 -28.47 31.96 -3.74
N GLU A 58 -29.29 32.77 -3.13
CA GLU A 58 -29.02 34.18 -2.86
C GLU A 58 -27.83 34.36 -1.89
N GLY A 59 -27.14 35.49 -2.03
CA GLY A 59 -26.09 35.91 -1.11
C GLY A 59 -24.77 35.15 -1.24
N LEU A 60 -24.51 34.47 -2.39
CA LEU A 60 -23.25 33.81 -2.71
C LEU A 60 -22.51 34.43 -3.91
N ASP A 61 -23.03 35.52 -4.50
CA ASP A 61 -22.52 36.15 -5.74
C ASP A 61 -21.88 37.52 -5.52
N TYR A 62 -21.43 37.83 -4.33
CA TYR A 62 -20.89 39.11 -3.94
C TYR A 62 -19.34 39.21 -4.03
N VAL A 63 -18.86 40.46 -4.20
CA VAL A 63 -17.47 40.89 -3.96
C VAL A 63 -17.54 42.03 -2.95
N ARG A 64 -16.93 41.86 -1.76
CA ARG A 64 -17.02 42.86 -0.68
C ARG A 64 -15.65 42.99 0.02
N LYS A 65 -15.26 44.21 0.32
CA LYS A 65 -14.08 44.54 1.12
C LYS A 65 -14.50 44.89 2.54
N ASP A 66 -13.73 44.41 3.52
CA ASP A 66 -13.85 44.81 4.92
C ASP A 66 -12.48 45.18 5.52
N SER A 67 -12.40 45.44 6.82
CA SER A 67 -11.17 45.82 7.50
C SER A 67 -10.10 44.70 7.50
N LYS A 68 -10.50 43.45 7.26
CA LYS A 68 -9.60 42.28 7.26
C LYS A 68 -9.13 41.89 5.85
N GLY A 69 -9.77 42.41 4.81
CA GLY A 69 -9.42 42.11 3.44
C GLY A 69 -10.62 41.98 2.52
N LEU A 70 -10.53 41.14 1.51
CA LEU A 70 -11.54 40.91 0.49
C LEU A 70 -12.28 39.59 0.77
N ARG A 71 -13.61 39.67 0.60
CA ARG A 71 -14.52 38.51 0.71
C ARG A 71 -15.30 38.36 -0.58
N ILE A 72 -15.22 37.17 -1.16
CA ILE A 72 -15.85 36.85 -2.44
C ILE A 72 -16.75 35.63 -2.27
N GLY A 73 -18.00 35.75 -2.63
CA GLY A 73 -18.96 34.65 -2.62
C GLY A 73 -18.61 33.59 -3.68
N ALA A 74 -18.92 32.34 -3.40
CA ALA A 74 -18.54 31.21 -4.29
C ALA A 74 -19.22 31.28 -5.67
N LEU A 75 -20.37 31.92 -5.79
CA LEU A 75 -21.12 32.11 -7.04
C LEU A 75 -20.75 33.42 -7.78
N ALA A 76 -19.89 34.28 -7.23
CA ALA A 76 -19.40 35.45 -7.93
C ALA A 76 -18.76 35.04 -9.27
N ARG A 77 -19.19 35.64 -10.36
CA ARG A 77 -18.70 35.34 -11.70
C ARG A 77 -17.26 35.83 -11.86
N LEU A 78 -16.44 35.08 -12.56
CA LEU A 78 -15.04 35.47 -12.80
C LEU A 78 -14.95 36.85 -13.48
N ALA A 79 -15.86 37.17 -14.40
CA ALA A 79 -15.91 38.48 -15.06
C ALA A 79 -16.15 39.61 -14.06
N ASP A 80 -17.10 39.43 -13.13
CA ASP A 80 -17.47 40.44 -12.14
C ASP A 80 -16.35 40.66 -11.12
N VAL A 81 -15.70 39.59 -10.67
CA VAL A 81 -14.52 39.66 -9.79
C VAL A 81 -13.38 40.44 -10.46
N ALA A 82 -13.07 40.14 -11.74
CA ALA A 82 -12.01 40.84 -12.48
C ALA A 82 -12.36 42.30 -12.84
N ALA A 83 -13.65 42.64 -12.86
CA ALA A 83 -14.14 43.98 -13.13
C ALA A 83 -14.21 44.87 -11.88
N SER A 84 -14.25 44.30 -10.67
CA SER A 84 -14.33 45.04 -9.40
C SER A 84 -13.14 46.00 -9.24
N GLU A 85 -13.43 47.26 -8.91
CA GLU A 85 -12.41 48.29 -8.70
C GLU A 85 -11.52 47.98 -7.50
N GLU A 86 -12.08 47.39 -6.43
CA GLU A 86 -11.30 46.97 -5.24
C GLU A 86 -10.32 45.85 -5.59
N VAL A 87 -10.74 44.91 -6.46
CA VAL A 87 -9.86 43.80 -6.90
C VAL A 87 -8.74 44.34 -7.80
N LYS A 88 -9.05 45.24 -8.72
CA LYS A 88 -8.04 45.85 -9.60
C LYS A 88 -7.01 46.67 -8.83
N ALA A 89 -7.47 47.45 -7.84
CA ALA A 89 -6.63 48.39 -7.10
C ALA A 89 -5.70 47.68 -6.10
N GLU A 90 -6.19 46.68 -5.36
CA GLU A 90 -5.44 46.10 -4.23
C GLU A 90 -5.05 44.64 -4.44
N TYR A 91 -5.73 43.91 -5.31
CA TYR A 91 -5.53 42.48 -5.58
C TYR A 91 -5.23 42.23 -7.07
N GLY A 92 -4.37 43.06 -7.64
CA GLY A 92 -4.01 43.03 -9.07
C GLY A 92 -3.63 41.64 -9.57
N LEU A 93 -2.90 40.88 -8.78
CA LEU A 93 -2.54 39.49 -9.05
C LEU A 93 -3.78 38.62 -9.34
N LEU A 94 -4.86 38.75 -8.55
CA LEU A 94 -6.11 38.02 -8.77
C LEU A 94 -6.79 38.46 -10.06
N ALA A 95 -6.88 39.78 -10.31
CA ALA A 95 -7.47 40.31 -11.53
C ALA A 95 -6.73 39.82 -12.79
N GLU A 96 -5.39 39.84 -12.76
CA GLU A 96 -4.55 39.35 -13.87
C GLU A 96 -4.80 37.85 -14.10
N ALA A 97 -4.75 37.01 -13.06
CA ALA A 97 -5.00 35.58 -13.17
C ALA A 97 -6.36 35.28 -13.78
N ILE A 98 -7.45 35.91 -13.29
CA ILE A 98 -8.79 35.72 -13.80
C ILE A 98 -8.91 36.13 -15.28
N ARG A 99 -8.27 37.22 -15.71
CA ARG A 99 -8.31 37.66 -17.12
C ARG A 99 -7.71 36.64 -18.07
N THR A 100 -6.78 35.80 -17.62
CA THR A 100 -6.17 34.74 -18.43
C THR A 100 -6.99 33.45 -18.51
N VAL A 101 -8.07 33.34 -17.70
CA VAL A 101 -8.95 32.16 -17.70
C VAL A 101 -9.86 32.21 -18.93
N ALA A 102 -9.73 31.23 -19.81
CA ALA A 102 -10.64 30.95 -20.92
C ALA A 102 -11.09 32.21 -21.73
N SER A 103 -12.27 32.14 -22.37
CA SER A 103 -12.87 33.27 -23.12
C SER A 103 -13.67 34.19 -22.22
N PRO A 104 -13.96 35.45 -22.66
CA PRO A 104 -14.87 36.34 -21.97
C PRO A 104 -16.25 35.70 -21.72
N THR A 105 -16.78 35.00 -22.71
CA THR A 105 -18.10 34.32 -22.59
C THR A 105 -18.09 33.24 -21.52
N ILE A 106 -16.98 32.49 -21.36
CA ILE A 106 -16.82 31.52 -20.27
C ILE A 106 -16.72 32.24 -18.93
N ARG A 107 -15.96 33.32 -18.80
CA ARG A 107 -15.83 34.08 -17.55
C ARG A 107 -17.14 34.72 -17.08
N ASN A 108 -18.01 35.08 -18.02
CA ASN A 108 -19.35 35.60 -17.72
C ASN A 108 -20.31 34.56 -17.11
N MET A 109 -19.98 33.26 -17.24
CA MET A 109 -20.75 32.14 -16.68
C MET A 109 -20.05 31.44 -15.56
N ALA A 110 -18.72 31.29 -15.65
CA ALA A 110 -17.91 30.58 -14.66
C ALA A 110 -17.86 31.35 -13.34
N THR A 111 -18.09 30.64 -12.25
CA THR A 111 -18.02 31.18 -10.88
C THR A 111 -16.68 30.94 -10.24
N LEU A 112 -16.31 31.73 -9.23
CA LEU A 112 -15.08 31.59 -8.51
C LEU A 112 -14.97 30.21 -7.84
N GLY A 113 -15.99 29.80 -7.09
CA GLY A 113 -16.04 28.47 -6.45
C GLY A 113 -15.99 27.32 -7.46
N GLY A 114 -16.71 27.45 -8.59
CA GLY A 114 -16.69 26.45 -9.66
C GLY A 114 -15.31 26.34 -10.35
N ASN A 115 -14.57 27.45 -10.48
CA ASN A 115 -13.21 27.43 -11.01
C ASN A 115 -12.23 26.69 -10.08
N LEU A 116 -12.36 26.85 -8.77
CA LEU A 116 -11.53 26.16 -7.79
C LEU A 116 -11.84 24.67 -7.70
N ALA A 117 -13.09 24.28 -7.95
CA ALA A 117 -13.57 22.91 -7.88
C ALA A 117 -13.57 22.19 -9.26
N GLN A 118 -12.99 22.78 -10.30
CA GLN A 118 -12.90 22.15 -11.61
C GLN A 118 -11.99 20.93 -11.57
N ASP A 119 -12.24 19.99 -12.49
CA ASP A 119 -11.43 18.75 -12.57
C ASP A 119 -10.24 18.94 -13.53
N VAL A 120 -9.23 18.05 -13.37
CA VAL A 120 -7.99 18.08 -14.16
C VAL A 120 -8.24 18.06 -15.67
N ARG A 121 -7.29 18.58 -16.44
CA ARG A 121 -7.38 18.71 -17.91
C ARG A 121 -6.51 17.72 -18.67
N CYS A 122 -6.05 16.65 -18.01
CA CYS A 122 -5.33 15.58 -18.66
C CYS A 122 -6.16 14.98 -19.82
N TRP A 123 -5.56 14.84 -21.00
CA TRP A 123 -6.26 14.32 -22.19
C TRP A 123 -6.71 12.87 -22.03
N TYR A 124 -5.92 12.02 -21.39
CA TYR A 124 -6.28 10.63 -21.11
C TYR A 124 -7.49 10.55 -20.17
N TYR A 125 -7.52 11.39 -19.15
CA TYR A 125 -8.66 11.51 -18.27
C TYR A 125 -9.90 12.09 -18.98
N ARG A 126 -9.70 13.14 -19.80
CA ARG A 126 -10.78 13.83 -20.54
C ARG A 126 -11.10 13.18 -21.88
N TYR A 127 -10.45 12.08 -22.24
CA TYR A 127 -10.64 11.45 -23.54
C TYR A 127 -12.12 11.09 -23.76
N PRO A 128 -12.75 11.62 -24.84
CA PRO A 128 -14.18 11.44 -25.06
C PRO A 128 -14.49 9.99 -25.43
N ARG A 129 -15.50 9.42 -24.78
CA ARG A 129 -15.93 8.05 -25.06
C ARG A 129 -16.34 7.82 -26.52
N GLN A 130 -16.74 8.87 -27.20
CA GLN A 130 -17.22 8.81 -28.58
C GLN A 130 -16.11 8.59 -29.62
N ILE A 131 -14.86 8.80 -29.25
CA ILE A 131 -13.71 8.80 -30.20
C ILE A 131 -12.88 7.51 -30.11
N GLY A 132 -13.31 6.46 -29.48
CA GLY A 132 -12.54 5.21 -29.41
C GLY A 132 -12.64 4.48 -28.06
N GLY A 133 -13.62 4.84 -27.28
CA GLY A 133 -13.82 4.24 -25.96
C GLY A 133 -13.12 4.98 -24.83
N PRO A 134 -13.51 4.71 -23.58
CA PRO A 134 -12.91 5.37 -22.44
C PRO A 134 -11.50 4.85 -22.17
N ILE A 135 -10.55 5.75 -21.99
CA ILE A 135 -9.28 5.42 -21.36
C ILE A 135 -9.54 5.32 -19.87
N VAL A 136 -9.36 4.14 -19.31
CA VAL A 136 -9.53 3.85 -17.89
C VAL A 136 -8.19 4.05 -17.20
N CYS A 137 -7.89 5.30 -16.79
CA CYS A 137 -6.68 5.65 -16.07
C CYS A 137 -6.86 5.49 -14.55
N LEU A 138 -5.79 5.68 -13.78
CA LEU A 138 -5.80 5.60 -12.30
C LEU A 138 -6.91 6.42 -11.63
N ARG A 139 -7.22 7.63 -12.14
CA ARG A 139 -8.36 8.46 -11.64
C ARG A 139 -9.74 7.85 -11.93
N LYS A 140 -9.83 6.88 -12.81
CA LYS A 140 -11.07 6.21 -13.21
C LYS A 140 -11.13 4.75 -12.72
N GLY A 141 -10.28 4.36 -11.78
CA GLY A 141 -10.19 3.01 -11.26
C GLY A 141 -9.41 2.03 -12.16
N GLY A 142 -8.65 2.55 -13.14
CA GLY A 142 -7.74 1.74 -13.94
C GLY A 142 -6.42 1.49 -13.22
N LYS A 143 -5.58 0.67 -13.83
CA LYS A 143 -4.31 0.22 -13.25
C LYS A 143 -3.10 1.04 -13.69
N ILE A 144 -3.19 1.80 -14.79
CA ILE A 144 -2.05 2.53 -15.35
C ILE A 144 -2.37 4.01 -15.63
N CYS A 145 -1.35 4.87 -15.54
CA CYS A 145 -1.40 6.23 -16.05
C CYS A 145 -0.85 6.27 -17.46
N SER A 146 -1.70 6.46 -18.47
CA SER A 146 -1.28 6.50 -19.88
C SER A 146 -0.29 7.63 -20.20
N ALA A 147 -0.17 8.66 -19.35
CA ALA A 147 0.82 9.73 -19.52
C ALA A 147 2.25 9.24 -19.31
N LEU A 148 2.46 8.06 -18.71
CA LEU A 148 3.78 7.52 -18.45
C LEU A 148 4.51 7.11 -19.73
N ALA A 149 3.81 6.38 -20.58
CA ALA A 149 4.33 5.89 -21.86
C ALA A 149 3.88 6.74 -23.06
N GLY A 150 2.98 7.72 -22.83
CA GLY A 150 2.40 8.56 -23.87
C GLY A 150 2.83 10.02 -23.79
N ASP A 151 1.98 10.91 -24.36
CA ASP A 151 2.23 12.36 -24.31
C ASP A 151 2.07 12.89 -22.88
N ASN A 152 3.14 13.38 -22.29
CA ASN A 152 3.18 13.92 -20.94
C ASN A 152 3.53 15.42 -20.87
N ARG A 153 3.47 16.13 -22.01
CA ARG A 153 3.82 17.57 -22.12
C ARG A 153 3.06 18.48 -21.14
N TYR A 154 1.84 18.13 -20.78
CA TYR A 154 1.00 18.91 -19.88
C TYR A 154 0.90 18.32 -18.46
N HIS A 155 1.86 17.46 -18.10
CA HIS A 155 1.86 16.79 -16.81
C HIS A 155 2.89 17.39 -15.85
N SER A 156 2.86 16.92 -14.62
CA SER A 156 3.67 17.43 -13.52
C SER A 156 5.17 17.28 -13.74
N LEU A 157 5.94 18.25 -13.22
CA LEU A 157 7.40 18.17 -13.01
C LEU A 157 7.75 17.75 -11.57
N PHE A 158 6.81 17.83 -10.63
CA PHE A 158 7.05 17.66 -9.20
C PHE A 158 6.25 16.49 -8.64
N GLY A 159 6.40 15.32 -9.26
CA GLY A 159 5.80 14.09 -8.79
C GLY A 159 4.32 13.93 -9.14
N ALA A 160 3.70 12.98 -8.49
CA ALA A 160 2.33 12.54 -8.72
C ALA A 160 1.50 12.61 -7.44
N VAL A 161 0.19 12.74 -7.59
CA VAL A 161 -0.74 12.54 -6.48
C VAL A 161 -0.87 11.04 -6.21
N PRO A 162 -0.64 10.58 -4.97
CA PRO A 162 -0.76 9.17 -4.63
C PRO A 162 -2.20 8.67 -4.78
N LEU A 163 -2.36 7.37 -5.02
CA LEU A 163 -3.66 6.71 -4.91
C LEU A 163 -4.14 6.74 -3.45
N ALA A 164 -5.45 6.69 -3.24
CA ALA A 164 -6.02 6.53 -1.90
C ALA A 164 -5.61 5.16 -1.29
N GLU A 165 -5.57 4.14 -2.14
CA GLU A 165 -5.16 2.78 -1.82
C GLU A 165 -4.31 2.25 -2.98
N TYR A 166 -3.17 1.65 -2.66
CA TYR A 166 -2.30 1.01 -3.65
C TYR A 166 -2.69 -0.46 -3.76
N PRO A 167 -2.91 -1.02 -4.96
CA PRO A 167 -3.30 -2.42 -5.10
C PRO A 167 -2.34 -3.38 -4.41
N CYS A 168 -1.03 -3.19 -4.55
CA CYS A 168 -0.05 -4.02 -3.87
C CYS A 168 -0.13 -3.95 -2.34
N SER A 169 -0.36 -2.75 -1.76
CA SER A 169 -0.50 -2.58 -0.31
C SER A 169 -1.82 -3.13 0.22
N SER A 170 -2.94 -2.90 -0.50
CA SER A 170 -4.26 -3.37 -0.07
C SER A 170 -4.42 -4.89 -0.13
N HIS A 171 -3.65 -5.57 -0.99
CA HIS A 171 -3.60 -7.04 -1.05
C HIS A 171 -2.53 -7.66 -0.13
N CYS A 172 -1.64 -6.85 0.45
CA CYS A 172 -0.76 -7.29 1.51
C CYS A 172 -1.56 -7.47 2.80
N PRO A 173 -1.60 -8.67 3.43
CA PRO A 173 -2.32 -8.87 4.68
C PRO A 173 -1.91 -7.90 5.80
N ALA A 174 -0.64 -7.50 5.84
CA ALA A 174 -0.11 -6.52 6.79
C ALA A 174 -0.29 -5.06 6.33
N GLU A 175 -0.93 -4.80 5.19
CA GLU A 175 -1.15 -3.47 4.61
C GLU A 175 0.15 -2.65 4.46
N THR A 176 1.27 -3.31 4.20
CA THR A 176 2.61 -2.69 4.11
C THR A 176 2.62 -1.55 3.09
N ASP A 177 3.19 -0.40 3.47
CA ASP A 177 3.36 0.74 2.55
C ASP A 177 4.49 0.45 1.53
N ILE A 178 4.17 -0.44 0.57
CA ILE A 178 5.11 -0.89 -0.47
C ILE A 178 5.62 0.29 -1.32
N PRO A 179 4.76 1.19 -1.87
CA PRO A 179 5.26 2.33 -2.63
C PRO A 179 6.12 3.28 -1.79
N GLY A 180 5.84 3.40 -0.50
CA GLY A 180 6.59 4.26 0.42
C GLY A 180 8.03 3.80 0.60
N TYR A 181 8.28 2.53 0.89
CA TYR A 181 9.65 2.04 1.04
C TYR A 181 10.38 1.95 -0.31
N MET A 182 9.68 1.64 -1.41
CA MET A 182 10.25 1.69 -2.77
C MET A 182 10.76 3.10 -3.13
N ASP A 183 9.98 4.13 -2.80
CA ASP A 183 10.39 5.52 -3.01
C ASP A 183 11.66 5.89 -2.23
N ARG A 184 11.80 5.41 -0.99
CA ARG A 184 13.01 5.63 -0.19
C ARG A 184 14.24 4.97 -0.81
N ILE A 185 14.11 3.74 -1.29
CA ILE A 185 15.21 3.03 -1.96
C ILE A 185 15.67 3.79 -3.21
N LYS A 186 14.73 4.27 -4.05
CA LYS A 186 15.03 5.11 -5.22
C LYS A 186 15.86 6.34 -4.88
N LYS A 187 15.64 6.92 -3.70
CA LYS A 187 16.36 8.09 -3.20
C LYS A 187 17.69 7.75 -2.51
N GLY A 188 18.11 6.49 -2.50
CA GLY A 188 19.29 6.02 -1.78
C GLY A 188 19.10 5.97 -0.24
N ASP A 189 17.87 6.13 0.25
CA ASP A 189 17.54 6.11 1.68
C ASP A 189 17.06 4.73 2.12
N LEU A 190 17.98 3.75 2.11
CA LEU A 190 17.70 2.38 2.53
C LEU A 190 17.27 2.32 4.01
N ALA A 191 17.85 3.18 4.84
CA ALA A 191 17.48 3.28 6.26
C ALA A 191 16.04 3.77 6.44
N GLY A 192 15.61 4.75 5.64
CA GLY A 192 14.22 5.20 5.62
C GLY A 192 13.25 4.14 5.11
N ALA A 193 13.66 3.35 4.10
CA ALA A 193 12.89 2.22 3.60
C ALA A 193 12.69 1.15 4.68
N ALA A 194 13.76 0.79 5.40
CA ALA A 194 13.71 -0.15 6.51
C ALA A 194 12.75 0.32 7.62
N ARG A 195 12.78 1.60 8.00
CA ARG A 195 11.83 2.15 8.99
C ARG A 195 10.39 2.00 8.55
N ILE A 196 10.07 2.32 7.28
CA ILE A 196 8.71 2.16 6.77
C ILE A 196 8.30 0.69 6.82
N LEU A 197 9.14 -0.23 6.34
CA LEU A 197 8.82 -1.65 6.33
C LEU A 197 8.58 -2.20 7.75
N MET A 198 9.41 -1.82 8.71
CA MET A 198 9.32 -2.23 10.12
C MET A 198 8.06 -1.71 10.86
N GLU A 199 7.35 -0.71 10.33
CA GLU A 199 6.05 -0.30 10.89
C GLU A 199 4.95 -1.35 10.67
N TYR A 200 5.05 -2.12 9.57
CA TYR A 200 4.03 -3.06 9.13
C TYR A 200 4.47 -4.52 9.27
N ASN A 201 5.76 -4.77 9.17
CA ASN A 201 6.34 -6.11 9.16
C ASN A 201 7.64 -6.13 9.98
N PRO A 202 7.61 -6.65 11.22
CA PRO A 202 8.77 -6.63 12.11
C PRO A 202 9.77 -7.75 11.86
N ILE A 203 9.51 -8.67 10.93
CA ILE A 203 10.36 -9.81 10.58
C ILE A 203 10.63 -9.91 9.07
N PRO A 204 11.08 -8.81 8.42
CA PRO A 204 11.13 -8.74 6.95
C PRO A 204 12.16 -9.69 6.33
N ALA A 205 13.24 -10.06 7.04
CA ALA A 205 14.19 -11.06 6.58
C ALA A 205 13.56 -12.46 6.47
N VAL A 206 12.55 -12.75 7.30
CA VAL A 206 11.80 -14.01 7.26
C VAL A 206 10.75 -13.96 6.15
N THR A 207 9.90 -12.93 6.13
CA THR A 207 8.81 -12.82 5.14
C THR A 207 9.35 -12.69 3.72
N GLY A 208 10.46 -11.98 3.52
CA GLY A 208 11.14 -11.87 2.23
C GLY A 208 11.63 -13.23 1.65
N ARG A 209 11.58 -14.30 2.45
CA ARG A 209 11.89 -15.68 2.03
C ARG A 209 10.66 -16.55 1.81
N VAL A 210 9.63 -16.37 2.65
CA VAL A 210 8.53 -17.35 2.73
C VAL A 210 7.14 -16.75 2.47
N CYS A 211 7.05 -15.45 2.14
CA CYS A 211 5.78 -14.83 1.78
C CYS A 211 5.29 -15.34 0.42
N PRO A 212 4.00 -15.69 0.27
CA PRO A 212 3.43 -16.10 -1.02
C PRO A 212 3.14 -14.92 -1.96
N VAL A 213 3.59 -13.72 -1.63
CA VAL A 213 3.60 -12.49 -2.45
C VAL A 213 2.23 -12.06 -3.01
N PHE A 214 1.21 -12.02 -2.18
CA PHE A 214 -0.14 -11.55 -2.57
C PHE A 214 -0.15 -10.19 -3.29
N CYS A 215 0.88 -9.37 -3.08
CA CYS A 215 1.02 -8.03 -3.65
C CYS A 215 1.49 -8.01 -5.12
N GLU A 216 2.28 -9.00 -5.57
CA GLU A 216 2.89 -8.99 -6.91
C GLU A 216 1.87 -9.21 -8.04
N PRO A 217 0.90 -10.15 -7.96
CA PRO A 217 -0.14 -10.30 -8.96
C PRO A 217 -0.99 -9.03 -9.14
N GLU A 218 -1.10 -8.21 -8.10
CA GLU A 218 -1.87 -6.97 -8.11
C GLU A 218 -1.04 -5.73 -8.46
N CYS A 219 0.25 -5.92 -8.76
CA CYS A 219 1.12 -4.83 -9.15
C CYS A 219 0.70 -4.22 -10.48
N ASN A 220 0.37 -2.93 -10.50
CA ASN A 220 -0.05 -2.23 -11.71
C ASN A 220 1.01 -2.25 -12.84
N ARG A 221 2.27 -2.51 -12.51
CA ARG A 221 3.35 -2.64 -13.49
C ARG A 221 3.12 -3.80 -14.45
N SER A 222 2.45 -4.87 -14.01
CA SER A 222 2.12 -6.02 -14.84
C SER A 222 1.29 -5.69 -16.09
N GLU A 223 0.63 -4.52 -16.12
CA GLU A 223 -0.09 -4.04 -17.33
C GLU A 223 0.87 -3.40 -18.36
N PHE A 224 2.13 -3.22 -18.02
CA PHE A 224 3.13 -2.60 -18.89
C PHE A 224 4.18 -3.63 -19.34
N ASP A 225 4.77 -4.35 -18.39
CA ASP A 225 5.72 -5.44 -18.59
C ASP A 225 5.51 -6.51 -17.50
N ASP A 226 6.47 -6.75 -16.62
CA ASP A 226 6.37 -7.67 -15.51
C ASP A 226 6.15 -6.92 -14.18
N ALA A 227 5.39 -7.51 -13.27
CA ALA A 227 5.26 -6.99 -11.90
C ALA A 227 6.63 -6.74 -11.26
N VAL A 228 6.73 -5.77 -10.36
CA VAL A 228 7.93 -5.56 -9.55
C VAL A 228 8.18 -6.77 -8.66
N ALA A 229 9.42 -7.26 -8.57
CA ALA A 229 9.82 -8.33 -7.66
C ALA A 229 9.86 -7.83 -6.21
N ILE A 230 8.67 -7.59 -5.63
CA ILE A 230 8.49 -6.96 -4.32
C ILE A 230 9.15 -7.79 -3.23
N GLN A 231 9.01 -9.13 -3.28
CA GLN A 231 9.64 -10.04 -2.33
C GLN A 231 11.16 -9.94 -2.34
N CYS A 232 11.75 -9.81 -3.52
CA CYS A 232 13.19 -9.64 -3.68
C CYS A 232 13.68 -8.36 -2.98
N VAL A 233 12.95 -7.24 -3.15
CA VAL A 233 13.26 -5.97 -2.51
C VAL A 233 13.05 -6.06 -1.00
N GLU A 234 11.93 -6.62 -0.54
CA GLU A 234 11.64 -6.81 0.88
C GLU A 234 12.70 -7.66 1.57
N ARG A 235 13.15 -8.73 0.92
CA ARG A 235 14.24 -9.57 1.42
C ARG A 235 15.55 -8.78 1.58
N GLY A 236 15.94 -8.01 0.57
CA GLY A 236 17.15 -7.19 0.64
C GLY A 236 17.10 -6.14 1.75
N VAL A 237 15.95 -5.48 1.93
CA VAL A 237 15.73 -4.56 3.07
C VAL A 237 15.74 -5.33 4.39
N GLY A 238 15.15 -6.53 4.44
CA GLY A 238 15.14 -7.39 5.63
C GLY A 238 16.53 -7.83 6.08
N GLU A 239 17.42 -8.19 5.14
CA GLU A 239 18.84 -8.48 5.45
C GLU A 239 19.53 -7.24 6.03
N TYR A 240 19.35 -6.08 5.40
CA TYR A 240 19.88 -4.82 5.91
C TYR A 240 19.38 -4.52 7.33
N VAL A 241 18.11 -4.80 7.64
CA VAL A 241 17.54 -4.64 8.98
C VAL A 241 18.24 -5.54 9.99
N LEU A 242 18.47 -6.83 9.67
CA LEU A 242 19.15 -7.76 10.56
C LEU A 242 20.66 -7.46 10.73
N GLU A 243 21.31 -6.96 9.68
CA GLU A 243 22.71 -6.49 9.77
C GLU A 243 22.85 -5.27 10.69
N ASN A 244 21.80 -4.45 10.77
CA ASN A 244 21.74 -3.26 11.59
C ASN A 244 20.75 -3.42 12.77
N ALA A 245 20.63 -4.62 13.33
CA ALA A 245 19.64 -4.97 14.34
C ALA A 245 19.63 -4.01 15.55
N ALA A 246 20.78 -3.56 16.02
CA ALA A 246 20.89 -2.61 17.14
C ALA A 246 20.15 -1.27 16.87
N VAL A 247 19.93 -0.88 15.62
CA VAL A 247 19.19 0.34 15.24
C VAL A 247 17.69 0.09 15.17
N TYR A 248 17.28 -1.03 14.56
CA TYR A 248 15.87 -1.30 14.27
C TYR A 248 15.13 -2.03 15.38
N TYR A 249 15.85 -2.75 16.23
CA TYR A 249 15.35 -3.44 17.42
C TYR A 249 15.89 -2.80 18.69
N ALA A 250 16.10 -1.47 18.69
CA ALA A 250 16.50 -0.74 19.88
C ALA A 250 15.37 -0.76 20.94
N PRO A 251 15.72 -0.84 22.24
CA PRO A 251 14.75 -0.68 23.32
C PRO A 251 13.98 0.65 23.19
N PRO A 252 12.69 0.70 23.54
CA PRO A 252 11.93 1.94 23.49
C PRO A 252 12.47 2.99 24.46
N GLY A 253 12.38 4.26 24.08
CA GLY A 253 12.85 5.38 24.93
C GLY A 253 11.99 5.64 26.17
N ASN A 254 10.75 5.15 26.18
CA ASN A 254 9.81 5.33 27.29
C ASN A 254 9.18 3.99 27.67
N GLU A 255 9.15 3.70 28.97
CA GLU A 255 8.49 2.52 29.53
C GLU A 255 7.10 2.90 30.06
N THR A 256 6.08 2.09 29.76
CA THR A 256 4.71 2.31 30.24
C THR A 256 4.47 1.79 31.65
N GLY A 257 5.37 0.94 32.15
CA GLY A 257 5.20 0.18 33.38
C GLY A 257 4.27 -1.02 33.28
N LYS A 258 3.61 -1.23 32.13
CA LYS A 258 2.72 -2.35 31.89
C LYS A 258 3.50 -3.60 31.48
N GLN A 259 2.98 -4.78 31.85
CA GLN A 259 3.56 -6.08 31.56
C GLN A 259 2.59 -6.90 30.70
N VAL A 260 3.09 -7.48 29.63
CA VAL A 260 2.29 -8.31 28.72
C VAL A 260 2.95 -9.67 28.53
N ALA A 261 2.19 -10.73 28.76
CA ALA A 261 2.61 -12.09 28.45
C ALA A 261 2.17 -12.47 27.02
N ILE A 262 3.03 -13.18 26.31
CA ILE A 262 2.73 -13.77 25.02
C ILE A 262 2.92 -15.28 25.14
N VAL A 263 1.92 -16.06 24.73
CA VAL A 263 1.97 -17.52 24.76
C VAL A 263 2.14 -18.05 23.35
N GLY A 264 3.36 -18.52 23.05
CA GLY A 264 3.79 -18.97 21.73
C GLY A 264 4.72 -17.96 21.04
N SER A 265 5.86 -18.45 20.56
CA SER A 265 6.90 -17.69 19.87
C SER A 265 6.87 -17.83 18.33
N GLY A 266 5.75 -18.28 17.76
CA GLY A 266 5.57 -18.32 16.31
C GLY A 266 5.49 -16.89 15.69
N PRO A 267 5.30 -16.77 14.35
CA PRO A 267 5.28 -15.47 13.66
C PRO A 267 4.37 -14.44 14.32
N ALA A 268 3.17 -14.85 14.75
CA ALA A 268 2.22 -13.96 15.42
C ALA A 268 2.74 -13.50 16.79
N GLY A 269 3.31 -14.42 17.59
CA GLY A 269 3.88 -14.09 18.90
C GLY A 269 5.08 -13.15 18.79
N LEU A 270 6.00 -13.41 17.85
CA LEU A 270 7.17 -12.55 17.58
C LEU A 270 6.75 -11.15 17.13
N ALA A 271 5.76 -11.05 16.24
CA ALA A 271 5.24 -9.76 15.78
C ALA A 271 4.53 -9.00 16.91
N ALA A 272 3.69 -9.68 17.70
CA ALA A 272 3.04 -9.07 18.87
C ALA A 272 4.08 -8.57 19.88
N ALA A 273 5.12 -9.36 20.15
CA ALA A 273 6.21 -9.00 21.04
C ALA A 273 6.91 -7.71 20.61
N PHE A 274 7.25 -7.61 19.32
CA PHE A 274 7.86 -6.41 18.75
C PHE A 274 6.99 -5.17 18.94
N TYR A 275 5.73 -5.21 18.51
CA TYR A 275 4.87 -4.02 18.57
C TYR A 275 4.56 -3.59 20.01
N LEU A 276 4.30 -4.54 20.91
CA LEU A 276 4.07 -4.24 22.32
C LEU A 276 5.32 -3.69 23.01
N ARG A 277 6.49 -4.27 22.69
CA ARG A 277 7.75 -3.74 23.20
C ARG A 277 8.05 -2.34 22.66
N LYS A 278 7.82 -2.12 21.37
CA LYS A 278 7.95 -0.80 20.72
C LYS A 278 7.01 0.24 21.35
N ALA A 279 5.83 -0.18 21.81
CA ALA A 279 4.89 0.69 22.55
C ALA A 279 5.36 1.04 23.97
N GLY A 280 6.40 0.37 24.48
CA GLY A 280 7.00 0.62 25.80
C GLY A 280 6.56 -0.35 26.89
N HIS A 281 5.87 -1.44 26.55
CA HIS A 281 5.50 -2.47 27.52
C HIS A 281 6.66 -3.42 27.80
N ARG A 282 6.71 -3.98 29.01
CA ARG A 282 7.56 -5.14 29.28
C ARG A 282 6.89 -6.36 28.71
N VAL A 283 7.61 -7.14 27.92
CA VAL A 283 7.07 -8.29 27.21
C VAL A 283 7.84 -9.56 27.57
N THR A 284 7.11 -10.59 27.94
CA THR A 284 7.63 -11.96 28.16
C THR A 284 6.94 -12.92 27.23
N VAL A 285 7.71 -13.66 26.43
CA VAL A 285 7.22 -14.67 25.49
C VAL A 285 7.48 -16.06 26.09
N TYR A 286 6.43 -16.82 26.32
CA TYR A 286 6.48 -18.21 26.78
C TYR A 286 6.40 -19.15 25.59
N GLU A 287 7.37 -20.07 25.50
CA GLU A 287 7.46 -21.05 24.41
C GLU A 287 7.63 -22.45 24.97
N ARG A 288 6.79 -23.40 24.55
CA ARG A 288 6.87 -24.78 25.03
C ARG A 288 8.03 -25.60 24.46
N LEU A 289 8.54 -25.21 23.29
CA LEU A 289 9.67 -25.85 22.66
C LEU A 289 11.00 -25.24 23.14
N PRO A 290 12.11 -25.99 23.07
CA PRO A 290 13.40 -25.50 23.55
C PRO A 290 13.97 -24.34 22.69
N GLU A 291 13.59 -24.29 21.40
CA GLU A 291 14.00 -23.23 20.47
C GLU A 291 12.79 -22.39 20.12
N PRO A 292 12.79 -21.08 20.39
CA PRO A 292 11.71 -20.16 19.95
C PRO A 292 11.66 -20.05 18.42
N GLY A 293 10.49 -19.63 17.89
CA GLY A 293 10.29 -19.41 16.45
C GLY A 293 9.08 -20.17 15.89
N GLY A 294 8.49 -21.09 16.67
CA GLY A 294 7.31 -21.83 16.24
C GLY A 294 7.53 -22.54 14.89
N MET A 295 6.59 -22.42 13.95
CA MET A 295 6.69 -23.04 12.63
C MET A 295 7.87 -22.56 11.78
N LEU A 296 8.38 -21.33 12.00
CA LEU A 296 9.57 -20.80 11.31
C LEU A 296 10.79 -21.65 11.59
N PHE A 297 10.93 -22.10 12.84
CA PHE A 297 12.06 -22.91 13.25
C PHE A 297 11.80 -24.41 13.03
N HIS A 298 10.60 -24.89 13.41
CA HIS A 298 10.34 -26.31 13.56
C HIS A 298 9.63 -26.97 12.36
N SER A 299 9.01 -26.20 11.43
CA SER A 299 8.30 -26.79 10.29
C SER A 299 8.92 -26.42 8.94
N ILE A 300 9.14 -25.14 8.68
CA ILE A 300 9.72 -24.71 7.39
C ILE A 300 11.14 -25.28 7.24
N PRO A 301 11.47 -25.97 6.12
CA PRO A 301 12.81 -26.53 5.94
C PRO A 301 13.93 -25.49 5.83
N PRO A 302 15.19 -25.83 6.19
CA PRO A 302 16.31 -24.89 6.13
C PRO A 302 16.60 -24.34 4.74
N PHE A 303 16.34 -25.10 3.69
CA PHE A 303 16.54 -24.65 2.30
C PHE A 303 15.57 -23.56 1.87
N ARG A 304 14.44 -23.39 2.56
CA ARG A 304 13.51 -22.24 2.35
C ARG A 304 13.75 -21.12 3.35
N LEU A 305 14.03 -21.48 4.60
CA LEU A 305 14.27 -20.53 5.68
C LEU A 305 15.42 -21.03 6.56
N PRO A 306 16.65 -20.55 6.33
CA PRO A 306 17.81 -20.92 7.14
C PRO A 306 17.60 -20.64 8.63
N LYS A 307 17.98 -21.56 9.49
CA LYS A 307 17.70 -21.48 10.94
C LYS A 307 18.52 -20.39 11.63
N ASP A 308 19.67 -20.01 11.09
CA ASP A 308 20.46 -18.87 11.55
C ASP A 308 19.71 -17.54 11.37
N VAL A 309 18.95 -17.38 10.29
CA VAL A 309 18.09 -16.19 10.08
C VAL A 309 17.02 -16.09 11.17
N VAL A 310 16.40 -17.22 11.52
CA VAL A 310 15.39 -17.26 12.58
C VAL A 310 16.02 -16.95 13.94
N ARG A 311 17.21 -17.53 14.24
CA ARG A 311 17.92 -17.23 15.48
C ARG A 311 18.33 -15.76 15.58
N ARG A 312 18.95 -15.21 14.55
CA ARG A 312 19.32 -13.77 14.49
C ARG A 312 18.09 -12.86 14.67
N GLN A 313 16.94 -13.27 14.12
CA GLN A 313 15.69 -12.52 14.30
C GLN A 313 15.21 -12.54 15.76
N ILE A 314 15.30 -13.66 16.44
CA ILE A 314 14.95 -13.81 17.86
C ILE A 314 15.95 -13.06 18.74
N GLU A 315 17.24 -13.15 18.45
CA GLU A 315 18.30 -12.40 19.15
C GLU A 315 18.10 -10.89 19.03
N ALA A 316 17.71 -10.40 17.84
CA ALA A 316 17.38 -9.00 17.62
C ALA A 316 16.19 -8.55 18.50
N LEU A 317 15.14 -9.36 18.57
CA LEU A 317 13.99 -9.10 19.44
C LEU A 317 14.36 -9.15 20.93
N ALA A 318 15.18 -10.11 21.34
CA ALA A 318 15.71 -10.17 22.70
C ALA A 318 16.55 -8.92 23.05
N GLY A 319 17.37 -8.45 22.08
CA GLY A 319 18.13 -7.19 22.20
C GLY A 319 17.26 -5.94 22.43
N MET A 320 16.00 -5.99 22.00
CA MET A 320 14.99 -4.95 22.26
C MET A 320 14.48 -4.94 23.72
N GLY A 321 14.87 -5.96 24.52
CA GLY A 321 14.44 -6.15 25.90
C GLY A 321 13.18 -7.01 26.03
N ILE A 322 12.90 -7.88 25.07
CA ILE A 322 11.87 -8.92 25.15
C ILE A 322 12.47 -10.15 25.83
N ALA A 323 11.82 -10.64 26.89
CA ALA A 323 12.21 -11.87 27.58
C ALA A 323 11.62 -13.11 26.85
N PHE A 324 12.40 -14.15 26.68
CA PHE A 324 11.97 -15.43 26.13
C PHE A 324 12.15 -16.54 27.17
N GLU A 325 11.04 -17.19 27.57
CA GLU A 325 10.97 -18.31 28.49
C GLU A 325 10.70 -19.58 27.67
N ALA A 326 11.79 -20.20 27.16
CA ALA A 326 11.71 -21.42 26.37
C ALA A 326 11.60 -22.67 27.25
N GLY A 327 10.96 -23.73 26.74
CA GLY A 327 10.70 -24.98 27.49
C GLY A 327 9.54 -24.85 28.50
N VAL A 328 8.80 -23.77 28.47
CA VAL A 328 7.68 -23.52 29.38
C VAL A 328 6.34 -23.76 28.67
N ASP A 329 5.66 -24.85 29.05
CA ASP A 329 4.35 -25.23 28.52
C ASP A 329 3.24 -24.59 29.36
N VAL A 330 2.63 -23.53 28.83
CA VAL A 330 1.52 -22.82 29.47
C VAL A 330 0.28 -23.73 29.46
N GLY A 331 -0.28 -23.95 30.63
CA GLY A 331 -1.33 -24.95 30.87
C GLY A 331 -0.84 -26.20 31.62
N LYS A 332 0.50 -26.38 31.72
CA LYS A 332 1.13 -27.45 32.50
C LYS A 332 2.13 -26.89 33.52
N SER A 333 3.22 -26.24 33.06
CA SER A 333 4.26 -25.69 33.92
C SER A 333 3.85 -24.37 34.60
N VAL A 334 3.11 -23.54 33.86
CA VAL A 334 2.54 -22.26 34.28
C VAL A 334 1.09 -22.21 33.83
N THR A 335 0.16 -21.85 34.71
CA THR A 335 -1.26 -21.77 34.32
C THR A 335 -1.62 -20.42 33.71
N MET A 336 -2.70 -20.35 32.95
CA MET A 336 -3.25 -19.08 32.47
C MET A 336 -3.69 -18.16 33.62
N ALA A 337 -4.09 -18.74 34.78
CA ALA A 337 -4.43 -17.97 35.97
C ALA A 337 -3.19 -17.31 36.59
N ASP A 338 -2.04 -17.99 36.62
CA ASP A 338 -0.78 -17.41 37.10
C ASP A 338 -0.36 -16.23 36.21
N LEU A 339 -0.49 -16.37 34.88
CA LEU A 339 -0.21 -15.28 33.95
C LEU A 339 -1.19 -14.11 34.14
N ALA A 340 -2.47 -14.36 34.31
CA ALA A 340 -3.49 -13.33 34.55
C ALA A 340 -3.26 -12.56 35.86
N GLY A 341 -2.65 -13.20 36.86
CA GLY A 341 -2.29 -12.56 38.11
C GLY A 341 -0.99 -11.72 38.05
N ALA A 342 -0.11 -12.03 37.11
CA ALA A 342 1.22 -11.41 37.00
C ALA A 342 1.33 -10.36 35.89
N PHE A 343 0.46 -10.39 34.87
CA PHE A 343 0.52 -9.53 33.70
C PHE A 343 -0.77 -8.73 33.51
N ASP A 344 -0.64 -7.52 32.96
CA ASP A 344 -1.78 -6.62 32.66
C ASP A 344 -2.61 -7.11 31.46
N ALA A 345 -1.98 -7.85 30.53
CA ALA A 345 -2.65 -8.48 29.39
C ALA A 345 -1.90 -9.75 28.92
N ILE A 346 -2.61 -10.62 28.21
CA ILE A 346 -2.06 -11.85 27.63
C ILE A 346 -2.42 -11.91 26.16
N VAL A 347 -1.44 -12.23 25.31
CA VAL A 347 -1.68 -12.55 23.89
C VAL A 347 -1.42 -14.04 23.67
N ALA A 348 -2.47 -14.79 23.35
CA ALA A 348 -2.36 -16.20 23.02
C ALA A 348 -2.11 -16.37 21.51
N ALA A 349 -0.96 -16.94 21.16
CA ALA A 349 -0.48 -17.14 19.80
C ALA A 349 0.09 -18.57 19.61
N CYS A 350 -0.59 -19.58 20.17
CA CYS A 350 -0.13 -20.98 20.24
C CYS A 350 -0.06 -21.68 18.87
N GLY A 351 -0.74 -21.15 17.84
CA GLY A 351 -0.77 -21.73 16.50
C GLY A 351 -1.57 -23.02 16.38
N THR A 352 -1.23 -23.86 15.39
CA THR A 352 -1.94 -25.08 15.03
C THR A 352 -0.96 -26.27 14.96
N TRP A 353 -0.79 -27.01 16.05
CA TRP A 353 0.22 -28.07 16.19
C TRP A 353 -0.31 -29.48 16.06
N ARG A 354 -1.59 -29.69 15.86
CA ARG A 354 -2.21 -31.00 15.73
C ARG A 354 -2.42 -31.33 14.25
N SER A 355 -1.73 -32.37 13.76
CA SER A 355 -1.93 -32.89 12.41
C SER A 355 -3.33 -33.47 12.24
N LEU A 356 -3.96 -33.20 11.08
CA LEU A 356 -5.21 -33.83 10.72
C LEU A 356 -4.99 -35.29 10.27
N ARG A 357 -5.95 -36.18 10.64
CA ARG A 357 -5.94 -37.56 10.22
C ARG A 357 -6.73 -37.74 8.92
N LEU A 358 -6.29 -38.69 8.10
CA LEU A 358 -6.92 -39.02 6.84
C LEU A 358 -8.24 -39.83 7.07
N GLY A 359 -8.25 -40.65 8.11
CA GLY A 359 -9.43 -41.44 8.49
C GLY A 359 -9.69 -42.65 7.58
N VAL A 360 -8.65 -43.19 6.96
CA VAL A 360 -8.75 -44.32 6.05
C VAL A 360 -8.18 -45.60 6.65
N PRO A 361 -8.57 -46.79 6.19
CA PRO A 361 -7.99 -48.06 6.64
C PRO A 361 -6.49 -48.08 6.41
N GLY A 362 -5.71 -48.57 7.39
CA GLY A 362 -4.26 -48.72 7.34
C GLY A 362 -3.47 -47.50 7.88
N GLU A 363 -4.15 -46.48 8.36
CA GLU A 363 -3.48 -45.26 8.88
C GLU A 363 -2.65 -45.48 10.16
N GLU A 364 -2.77 -46.61 10.81
CA GLU A 364 -2.01 -46.96 12.03
C GLU A 364 -0.77 -47.85 11.74
N ALA A 365 -0.44 -48.08 10.47
CA ALA A 365 0.67 -48.95 10.09
C ALA A 365 2.04 -48.29 10.37
N GLU A 366 3.04 -49.11 10.64
CA GLU A 366 4.45 -48.65 10.73
C GLU A 366 4.93 -48.15 9.36
N GLY A 367 5.68 -47.07 9.35
CA GLY A 367 6.08 -46.36 8.10
C GLY A 367 5.12 -45.24 7.71
N LEU A 368 4.08 -44.97 8.52
CA LEU A 368 3.25 -43.80 8.35
C LEU A 368 3.77 -42.66 9.21
N HIS A 369 3.82 -41.46 8.61
CA HIS A 369 4.28 -40.22 9.24
C HIS A 369 3.27 -39.11 9.02
N TYR A 370 3.18 -38.14 9.95
CA TYR A 370 2.51 -36.87 9.74
C TYR A 370 3.54 -35.79 9.41
N ALA A 371 3.26 -34.98 8.41
CA ALA A 371 4.25 -34.02 7.87
C ALA A 371 4.80 -33.05 8.92
N LEU A 372 3.95 -32.58 9.84
CA LEU A 372 4.35 -31.65 10.87
C LEU A 372 5.42 -32.27 11.83
N GLU A 373 5.16 -33.48 12.31
CA GLU A 373 6.08 -34.23 13.16
C GLU A 373 7.36 -34.63 12.41
N TYR A 374 7.21 -35.03 11.14
CA TYR A 374 8.33 -35.35 10.27
C TYR A 374 9.27 -34.15 10.07
N LEU A 375 8.72 -33.01 9.67
CA LEU A 375 9.49 -31.77 9.45
C LEU A 375 10.10 -31.26 10.77
N LYS A 376 9.41 -31.37 11.89
CA LYS A 376 9.94 -31.03 13.21
C LYS A 376 11.18 -31.84 13.55
N ARG A 377 11.15 -33.15 13.35
CA ARG A 377 12.31 -34.05 13.56
C ARG A 377 13.48 -33.69 12.66
N ILE A 378 13.22 -33.40 11.38
CA ILE A 378 14.26 -32.95 10.45
C ILE A 378 14.91 -31.65 10.92
N ASN A 379 14.12 -30.66 11.30
CA ASN A 379 14.59 -29.37 11.76
C ASN A 379 15.31 -29.44 13.13
N SER A 380 15.07 -30.50 13.89
CA SER A 380 15.86 -30.83 15.12
C SER A 380 17.16 -31.58 14.83
N GLY A 381 17.49 -31.81 13.56
CA GLY A 381 18.72 -32.51 13.15
C GLY A 381 18.55 -34.02 13.01
N GLU A 382 17.38 -34.58 13.27
CA GLU A 382 17.09 -35.99 13.05
C GLU A 382 17.01 -36.33 11.55
N ARG A 383 17.25 -37.59 11.22
CA ARG A 383 17.12 -38.11 9.85
C ARG A 383 16.24 -39.36 9.88
N PRO A 384 14.91 -39.21 9.97
CA PRO A 384 14.00 -40.36 10.00
C PRO A 384 14.15 -41.20 8.74
N PRO A 385 14.30 -42.53 8.85
CA PRO A 385 14.36 -43.39 7.69
C PRO A 385 12.98 -43.50 7.02
N LEU A 386 12.93 -43.29 5.71
CA LEU A 386 11.68 -43.35 4.92
C LEU A 386 11.67 -44.51 3.91
N GLY A 387 12.83 -45.14 3.65
CA GLY A 387 12.94 -46.11 2.55
C GLY A 387 13.14 -45.42 1.18
N ARG A 388 13.04 -46.19 0.11
CA ARG A 388 13.29 -45.73 -1.25
C ARG A 388 12.09 -45.04 -1.88
N ARG A 389 10.89 -45.52 -1.60
CA ARG A 389 9.62 -45.08 -2.21
C ARG A 389 8.80 -44.38 -1.14
N VAL A 390 8.45 -43.14 -1.41
CA VAL A 390 7.67 -42.30 -0.48
C VAL A 390 6.48 -41.69 -1.17
N VAL A 391 5.32 -41.84 -0.56
CA VAL A 391 4.10 -41.14 -1.00
C VAL A 391 3.76 -40.06 0.02
N VAL A 392 3.63 -38.81 -0.44
CA VAL A 392 3.17 -37.67 0.37
C VAL A 392 1.73 -37.33 -0.03
N VAL A 393 0.84 -37.27 0.95
CA VAL A 393 -0.60 -37.01 0.72
C VAL A 393 -0.93 -35.59 1.10
N GLY A 394 -1.29 -34.75 0.11
CA GLY A 394 -1.71 -33.35 0.25
C GLY A 394 -1.17 -32.44 -0.83
N GLY A 395 -1.86 -31.32 -1.11
CA GLY A 395 -1.57 -30.38 -2.20
C GLY A 395 -1.07 -29.01 -1.74
N GLY A 396 -0.72 -28.83 -0.47
CA GLY A 396 -0.22 -27.57 0.09
C GLY A 396 1.30 -27.49 0.19
N SER A 397 1.83 -26.30 0.52
CA SER A 397 3.28 -26.06 0.68
C SER A 397 3.96 -27.01 1.67
N VAL A 398 3.25 -27.44 2.74
CA VAL A 398 3.80 -28.41 3.73
C VAL A 398 4.02 -29.78 3.08
N ALA A 399 3.13 -30.20 2.17
CA ALA A 399 3.32 -31.45 1.43
C ALA A 399 4.53 -31.38 0.50
N ILE A 400 4.69 -30.27 -0.23
CA ILE A 400 5.84 -30.04 -1.09
C ILE A 400 7.13 -29.99 -0.29
N ASP A 401 7.14 -29.32 0.87
CA ASP A 401 8.29 -29.27 1.78
C ASP A 401 8.69 -30.67 2.28
N ALA A 402 7.70 -31.48 2.70
CA ALA A 402 7.94 -32.85 3.15
C ALA A 402 8.49 -33.74 2.02
N ALA A 403 7.92 -33.62 0.81
CA ALA A 403 8.36 -34.40 -0.35
C ALA A 403 9.80 -34.02 -0.76
N ARG A 404 10.14 -32.73 -0.80
CA ARG A 404 11.49 -32.27 -1.11
C ARG A 404 12.50 -32.66 -0.03
N CYS A 405 12.11 -32.63 1.25
CA CYS A 405 12.94 -33.17 2.32
C CYS A 405 13.20 -34.67 2.11
N ALA A 406 12.18 -35.48 1.84
CA ALA A 406 12.32 -36.91 1.60
C ALA A 406 13.27 -37.19 0.41
N ARG A 407 13.07 -36.46 -0.70
CA ARG A 407 13.88 -36.58 -1.90
C ARG A 407 15.37 -36.24 -1.65
N ARG A 408 15.62 -35.11 -0.98
CA ARG A 408 16.99 -34.65 -0.67
C ARG A 408 17.70 -35.47 0.41
N MET A 409 16.95 -36.23 1.20
CA MET A 409 17.46 -37.12 2.20
C MET A 409 17.71 -38.54 1.68
N GLY A 410 17.52 -38.79 0.38
CA GLY A 410 17.94 -40.02 -0.29
C GLY A 410 16.80 -40.94 -0.73
N SER A 411 15.53 -40.59 -0.57
CA SER A 411 14.43 -41.36 -1.19
C SER A 411 14.52 -41.20 -2.71
N GLU A 412 14.46 -42.34 -3.43
CA GLU A 412 14.69 -42.38 -4.88
C GLU A 412 13.43 -42.08 -5.67
N ASP A 413 12.26 -42.51 -5.18
CA ASP A 413 10.98 -42.41 -5.85
C ASP A 413 9.98 -41.73 -4.90
N VAL A 414 9.67 -40.47 -5.18
CA VAL A 414 8.84 -39.64 -4.31
C VAL A 414 7.63 -39.13 -5.09
N HIS A 415 6.47 -39.45 -4.59
CA HIS A 415 5.18 -39.10 -5.17
C HIS A 415 4.43 -38.15 -4.24
N VAL A 416 3.77 -37.13 -4.80
CA VAL A 416 2.77 -36.30 -4.10
C VAL A 416 1.39 -36.62 -4.67
N VAL A 417 0.45 -37.01 -3.84
CA VAL A 417 -0.94 -37.29 -4.20
C VAL A 417 -1.83 -36.27 -3.56
N CYS A 418 -2.67 -35.59 -4.34
CA CYS A 418 -3.54 -34.54 -3.82
C CYS A 418 -4.92 -34.50 -4.50
N LEU A 419 -5.91 -34.03 -3.75
CA LEU A 419 -7.28 -33.86 -4.22
C LEU A 419 -7.40 -32.79 -5.29
N GLU A 420 -6.58 -31.76 -5.16
CA GLU A 420 -6.57 -30.56 -5.96
C GLU A 420 -6.06 -30.84 -7.40
N CYS A 421 -6.49 -30.01 -8.33
CA CYS A 421 -6.05 -30.06 -9.72
C CYS A 421 -4.89 -29.10 -10.03
N ARG A 422 -4.28 -29.24 -11.21
CA ARG A 422 -3.18 -28.40 -11.69
C ARG A 422 -3.65 -27.14 -12.44
N ASP A 423 -4.95 -27.01 -12.75
CA ASP A 423 -5.45 -25.85 -13.48
C ASP A 423 -5.42 -24.61 -12.59
N PRO A 424 -4.58 -23.59 -12.90
CA PRO A 424 -4.45 -22.38 -12.09
C PRO A 424 -5.73 -21.54 -12.07
N ALA A 425 -6.63 -21.71 -13.02
CA ALA A 425 -7.92 -21.03 -13.10
C ALA A 425 -9.01 -21.72 -12.28
N SER A 426 -8.77 -22.97 -11.84
CA SER A 426 -9.74 -23.73 -11.06
C SER A 426 -9.81 -23.26 -9.60
N LYS A 427 -11.03 -23.26 -9.05
CA LYS A 427 -11.25 -23.10 -7.61
C LYS A 427 -10.65 -24.25 -6.78
N ASP A 428 -10.46 -25.40 -7.42
CA ASP A 428 -9.92 -26.62 -6.82
C ASP A 428 -8.42 -26.80 -7.13
N ARG A 429 -7.70 -25.72 -7.46
CA ARG A 429 -6.25 -25.77 -7.71
C ARG A 429 -5.45 -26.10 -6.45
N MET A 430 -4.26 -26.66 -6.65
CA MET A 430 -3.29 -26.87 -5.56
C MET A 430 -3.03 -25.57 -4.79
N LEU A 431 -2.88 -25.71 -3.45
CA LEU A 431 -2.63 -24.58 -2.56
C LEU A 431 -1.13 -24.21 -2.47
N ALA A 432 -0.24 -25.13 -2.83
CA ALA A 432 1.19 -24.83 -2.93
C ALA A 432 1.46 -23.81 -4.06
N LEU A 433 2.50 -23.00 -3.91
CA LEU A 433 2.87 -22.00 -4.91
C LEU A 433 3.37 -22.69 -6.19
N ASP A 434 3.09 -22.12 -7.35
CA ASP A 434 3.56 -22.65 -8.64
C ASP A 434 5.09 -22.80 -8.69
N SER A 435 5.83 -21.90 -8.03
CA SER A 435 7.28 -21.98 -7.89
C SER A 435 7.72 -23.19 -7.05
N GLU A 436 7.02 -23.48 -5.94
CA GLU A 436 7.31 -24.64 -5.09
C GLU A 436 7.03 -25.96 -5.83
N ILE A 437 5.91 -26.00 -6.55
CA ILE A 437 5.52 -27.15 -7.38
C ILE A 437 6.57 -27.40 -8.47
N ARG A 438 6.94 -26.36 -9.22
CA ARG A 438 7.99 -26.44 -10.25
C ARG A 438 9.32 -26.94 -9.67
N GLN A 439 9.74 -26.40 -8.54
CA GLN A 439 10.98 -26.83 -7.88
C GLN A 439 10.94 -28.31 -7.45
N ALA A 440 9.79 -28.79 -6.99
CA ALA A 440 9.63 -30.20 -6.64
C ALA A 440 9.72 -31.10 -7.89
N GLU A 441 9.08 -30.74 -8.99
CA GLU A 441 9.14 -31.47 -10.28
C GLU A 441 10.58 -31.48 -10.85
N GLU A 442 11.30 -30.35 -10.77
CA GLU A 442 12.72 -30.26 -11.16
C GLU A 442 13.61 -31.19 -10.33
N GLU A 443 13.29 -31.44 -9.07
CA GLU A 443 13.99 -32.38 -8.18
C GLU A 443 13.56 -33.82 -8.41
N GLY A 444 12.71 -34.10 -9.39
CA GLY A 444 12.27 -35.44 -9.77
C GLY A 444 11.11 -35.99 -8.96
N ILE A 445 10.37 -35.15 -8.25
CA ILE A 445 9.17 -35.55 -7.53
C ILE A 445 7.98 -35.62 -8.52
N GLN A 446 7.23 -36.72 -8.45
CA GLN A 446 6.06 -36.93 -9.30
C GLN A 446 4.79 -36.47 -8.59
N ILE A 447 4.03 -35.57 -9.23
CA ILE A 447 2.79 -35.03 -8.66
C ILE A 447 1.57 -35.65 -9.35
N HIS A 448 0.69 -36.24 -8.56
CA HIS A 448 -0.55 -36.90 -8.97
C HIS A 448 -1.76 -36.08 -8.47
N PRO A 449 -2.23 -35.13 -9.28
CA PRO A 449 -3.39 -34.31 -8.91
C PRO A 449 -4.70 -35.06 -9.10
N SER A 450 -5.77 -34.53 -8.51
CA SER A 450 -7.14 -35.07 -8.61
C SER A 450 -7.28 -36.51 -8.16
N LEU A 451 -6.50 -36.92 -7.15
CA LEU A 451 -6.56 -38.25 -6.54
C LEU A 451 -6.78 -38.14 -5.05
N GLY A 452 -7.73 -38.94 -4.53
CA GLY A 452 -7.99 -39.12 -3.10
C GLY A 452 -7.52 -40.49 -2.63
N VAL A 453 -6.83 -40.56 -1.50
CA VAL A 453 -6.41 -41.84 -0.91
C VAL A 453 -7.62 -42.54 -0.31
N GLN A 454 -7.91 -43.75 -0.79
CA GLN A 454 -9.03 -44.59 -0.30
C GLN A 454 -8.59 -45.46 0.87
N LYS A 455 -7.38 -46.01 0.79
CA LYS A 455 -6.80 -46.84 1.86
C LYS A 455 -5.26 -46.83 1.75
N ILE A 456 -4.61 -47.13 2.87
CA ILE A 456 -3.18 -47.40 2.95
C ILE A 456 -2.99 -48.90 2.93
N LEU A 457 -2.16 -49.38 2.02
CA LEU A 457 -1.85 -50.80 1.89
C LEU A 457 -0.85 -51.20 2.95
N VAL A 458 -1.12 -52.29 3.65
CA VAL A 458 -0.30 -52.78 4.76
C VAL A 458 0.11 -54.21 4.50
N LYS A 459 1.39 -54.50 4.68
CA LYS A 459 1.95 -55.85 4.61
C LYS A 459 2.81 -56.09 5.86
N ASP A 460 2.56 -57.14 6.58
CA ASP A 460 3.27 -57.53 7.81
C ASP A 460 3.38 -56.38 8.86
N GLY A 461 2.30 -55.58 8.97
CA GLY A 461 2.24 -54.44 9.88
C GLY A 461 2.84 -53.11 9.36
N HIS A 462 3.57 -53.14 8.21
CA HIS A 462 4.25 -52.00 7.62
C HIS A 462 3.47 -51.48 6.41
N VAL A 463 3.62 -50.18 6.11
CA VAL A 463 3.14 -49.57 4.87
C VAL A 463 3.79 -50.26 3.66
N SER A 464 2.97 -50.58 2.65
CA SER A 464 3.42 -51.13 1.37
C SER A 464 2.94 -50.33 0.16
N GLY A 465 2.09 -49.33 0.37
CA GLY A 465 1.57 -48.46 -0.67
C GLY A 465 0.26 -47.78 -0.30
N ILE A 466 -0.39 -47.22 -1.31
CA ILE A 466 -1.73 -46.64 -1.22
C ILE A 466 -2.60 -47.08 -2.39
N ASP A 467 -3.91 -47.20 -2.19
CA ASP A 467 -4.89 -47.16 -3.26
C ASP A 467 -5.57 -45.80 -3.29
N ALA A 468 -5.67 -45.22 -4.48
CA ALA A 468 -6.28 -43.91 -4.70
C ALA A 468 -7.47 -44.01 -5.68
N VAL A 469 -8.43 -43.10 -5.51
CA VAL A 469 -9.60 -42.91 -6.36
C VAL A 469 -9.58 -41.52 -6.98
N THR A 470 -10.25 -41.35 -8.12
CA THR A 470 -10.37 -40.05 -8.77
C THR A 470 -11.18 -39.08 -7.90
N CYS A 471 -10.63 -37.90 -7.66
CA CYS A 471 -11.33 -36.76 -7.07
C CYS A 471 -11.96 -35.92 -8.18
N LEU A 472 -13.28 -35.83 -8.21
CA LEU A 472 -14.06 -35.12 -9.20
C LEU A 472 -14.15 -33.61 -8.93
N SER A 473 -14.23 -33.26 -7.64
CA SER A 473 -14.21 -31.86 -7.15
C SER A 473 -13.80 -31.85 -5.68
N VAL A 474 -13.14 -30.76 -5.26
CA VAL A 474 -12.70 -30.57 -3.86
C VAL A 474 -13.67 -29.70 -3.07
N ARG A 475 -14.27 -28.69 -3.73
CA ARG A 475 -15.11 -27.69 -3.07
C ARG A 475 -16.47 -27.58 -3.75
N GLU A 476 -17.48 -27.35 -2.94
CA GLU A 476 -18.81 -26.96 -3.42
C GLU A 476 -18.82 -25.58 -4.08
N PRO A 477 -19.89 -25.21 -4.81
CA PRO A 477 -20.02 -23.87 -5.40
C PRO A 477 -19.92 -22.71 -4.39
N ASN A 478 -20.30 -22.95 -3.12
CA ASN A 478 -20.21 -21.99 -2.02
C ASN A 478 -18.79 -21.88 -1.41
N GLY A 479 -17.82 -22.69 -1.90
CA GLY A 479 -16.43 -22.72 -1.43
C GLY A 479 -16.17 -23.66 -0.25
N SER A 480 -17.19 -24.33 0.30
CA SER A 480 -17.00 -25.29 1.40
C SER A 480 -16.25 -26.55 0.92
N PHE A 481 -15.37 -27.07 1.78
CA PHE A 481 -14.60 -28.28 1.51
C PHE A 481 -15.53 -29.51 1.62
N ASN A 482 -15.79 -30.18 0.49
CA ASN A 482 -16.61 -31.38 0.38
C ASN A 482 -16.16 -32.18 -0.86
N PRO A 483 -15.06 -32.96 -0.76
CA PRO A 483 -14.51 -33.66 -1.91
C PRO A 483 -15.46 -34.76 -2.38
N GLN A 484 -15.64 -34.81 -3.71
CA GLN A 484 -16.45 -35.82 -4.39
C GLN A 484 -15.53 -36.76 -5.13
N TYR A 485 -15.81 -38.09 -4.98
CA TYR A 485 -14.94 -39.13 -5.53
C TYR A 485 -15.71 -40.05 -6.50
N GLU A 486 -14.97 -40.53 -7.48
CA GLU A 486 -15.42 -41.67 -8.29
C GLU A 486 -15.02 -42.98 -7.59
N LEU A 487 -15.97 -43.61 -6.92
CA LEU A 487 -15.73 -44.79 -6.07
C LEU A 487 -15.89 -46.13 -6.79
N THR A 488 -16.15 -46.11 -8.10
CA THR A 488 -16.45 -47.34 -8.88
C THR A 488 -15.22 -48.20 -9.15
N CYS A 489 -14.02 -47.62 -9.10
CA CYS A 489 -12.76 -48.36 -9.29
C CYS A 489 -11.60 -47.63 -8.58
N THR A 490 -10.55 -48.40 -8.28
CA THR A 490 -9.26 -47.82 -7.91
C THR A 490 -8.65 -47.14 -9.14
N ALA A 491 -8.36 -45.84 -9.03
CA ALA A 491 -7.78 -45.05 -10.15
C ALA A 491 -6.26 -45.33 -10.26
N ALA A 492 -5.58 -45.47 -9.11
CA ALA A 492 -4.14 -45.72 -9.05
C ALA A 492 -3.80 -46.51 -7.77
N THR A 493 -2.83 -47.41 -7.92
CA THR A 493 -2.13 -48.04 -6.77
C THR A 493 -0.67 -47.61 -6.86
N LEU A 494 -0.15 -46.97 -5.80
CA LEU A 494 1.23 -46.56 -5.69
C LEU A 494 1.92 -47.36 -4.58
N GLU A 495 3.01 -48.03 -4.93
CA GLU A 495 3.85 -48.70 -3.93
C GLU A 495 4.66 -47.69 -3.13
N ALA A 496 4.77 -47.92 -1.82
CA ALA A 496 5.51 -47.03 -0.93
C ALA A 496 6.10 -47.79 0.26
N ASP A 497 7.29 -47.45 0.67
CA ASP A 497 7.92 -47.89 1.89
C ASP A 497 7.52 -46.99 3.08
N SER A 498 7.14 -45.76 2.79
CA SER A 498 6.56 -44.82 3.76
C SER A 498 5.49 -43.92 3.14
N VAL A 499 4.54 -43.51 3.97
CA VAL A 499 3.49 -42.52 3.62
C VAL A 499 3.59 -41.33 4.59
N ILE A 500 3.60 -40.10 4.03
CA ILE A 500 3.61 -38.86 4.82
C ILE A 500 2.27 -38.14 4.61
N ILE A 501 1.48 -37.96 5.66
CA ILE A 501 0.19 -37.26 5.62
C ILE A 501 0.40 -35.77 5.86
N ALA A 502 0.00 -34.94 4.89
CA ALA A 502 0.16 -33.49 4.87
C ALA A 502 -1.14 -32.75 4.48
N ILE A 503 -2.29 -33.19 5.01
CA ILE A 503 -3.64 -32.73 4.66
C ILE A 503 -4.15 -31.56 5.51
N GLY A 504 -3.29 -30.94 6.28
CA GLY A 504 -3.62 -29.80 7.14
C GLY A 504 -3.39 -30.06 8.62
N GLN A 505 -3.69 -29.02 9.39
CA GLN A 505 -3.44 -29.00 10.83
C GLN A 505 -4.52 -28.20 11.56
N ALA A 506 -4.65 -28.36 12.87
CA ALA A 506 -5.62 -27.68 13.72
C ALA A 506 -4.99 -27.23 15.04
N ALA A 507 -5.64 -26.31 15.73
CA ALA A 507 -5.27 -25.93 17.08
C ALA A 507 -5.40 -27.13 18.03
N ASP A 508 -4.51 -27.22 19.02
CA ASP A 508 -4.64 -28.21 20.08
C ASP A 508 -5.87 -27.87 20.96
N PRO A 509 -6.79 -28.82 21.17
CA PRO A 509 -7.92 -28.60 22.06
C PRO A 509 -7.49 -28.20 23.47
N ALA A 510 -6.36 -28.73 23.98
CA ALA A 510 -5.86 -28.39 25.31
C ALA A 510 -5.43 -26.95 25.41
N ASP A 511 -4.70 -26.44 24.40
CA ASP A 511 -4.31 -25.02 24.31
C ASP A 511 -5.57 -24.12 24.25
N THR A 512 -6.54 -24.49 23.43
CA THR A 512 -7.78 -23.74 23.26
C THR A 512 -8.60 -23.69 24.55
N GLU A 513 -8.69 -24.79 25.28
CA GLU A 513 -9.44 -24.87 26.52
C GLU A 513 -8.75 -24.14 27.68
N ALA A 514 -7.43 -24.26 27.78
CA ALA A 514 -6.64 -23.53 28.76
C ALA A 514 -6.83 -21.99 28.60
N VAL A 515 -6.84 -21.51 27.37
CA VAL A 515 -6.99 -20.06 27.10
C VAL A 515 -8.43 -19.59 27.29
N LYS A 516 -9.45 -20.39 26.96
CA LYS A 516 -10.86 -20.04 27.19
C LYS A 516 -11.21 -19.90 28.66
N ARG A 517 -10.50 -20.57 29.55
CA ARG A 517 -10.70 -20.48 31.01
C ARG A 517 -9.96 -19.30 31.65
N ALA A 518 -9.18 -18.57 30.87
CA ALA A 518 -8.42 -17.44 31.39
C ALA A 518 -9.33 -16.28 31.82
N VAL A 519 -9.00 -15.66 32.93
CA VAL A 519 -9.65 -14.46 33.46
C VAL A 519 -8.75 -13.26 33.18
N GLY A 520 -9.31 -12.10 32.80
CA GLY A 520 -8.55 -10.90 32.52
C GLY A 520 -8.54 -10.53 31.02
N THR A 521 -7.64 -9.63 30.63
CA THR A 521 -7.49 -9.19 29.24
C THR A 521 -6.69 -10.22 28.46
N VAL A 522 -7.37 -11.17 27.80
CA VAL A 522 -6.76 -12.19 26.93
C VAL A 522 -7.18 -11.95 25.50
N LEU A 523 -6.20 -11.82 24.59
CA LEU A 523 -6.41 -11.65 23.16
C LEU A 523 -5.75 -12.78 22.40
N PHE A 524 -6.26 -13.04 21.20
CA PHE A 524 -5.85 -14.17 20.37
C PHE A 524 -5.21 -13.66 19.09
N ALA A 525 -4.15 -14.33 18.61
CA ALA A 525 -3.46 -13.99 17.37
C ALA A 525 -3.00 -15.23 16.59
N GLY A 526 -2.85 -15.06 15.28
CA GLY A 526 -2.32 -16.07 14.36
C GLY A 526 -3.26 -17.24 14.09
N ASP A 527 -2.68 -18.38 13.69
CA ASP A 527 -3.39 -19.57 13.22
C ASP A 527 -4.34 -20.18 14.25
N MET A 528 -4.14 -19.90 15.51
CA MET A 528 -5.08 -20.28 16.59
C MET A 528 -6.48 -19.70 16.36
N VAL A 529 -6.57 -18.54 15.70
CA VAL A 529 -7.85 -17.84 15.40
C VAL A 529 -8.36 -18.18 14.01
N SER A 530 -7.49 -18.06 13.01
CA SER A 530 -7.86 -18.15 11.59
C SER A 530 -7.76 -19.56 11.00
N GLY A 531 -7.20 -20.51 11.74
CA GLY A 531 -6.69 -21.75 11.17
C GLY A 531 -5.34 -21.54 10.48
N PRO A 532 -4.75 -22.60 9.91
CA PRO A 532 -3.45 -22.53 9.25
C PRO A 532 -3.40 -21.44 8.18
N SER A 533 -2.40 -20.57 8.26
CA SER A 533 -2.25 -19.41 7.41
C SER A 533 -0.79 -19.16 7.03
N THR A 534 -0.51 -18.03 6.37
CA THR A 534 0.85 -17.64 5.99
C THR A 534 1.51 -16.79 7.07
N VAL A 535 2.84 -16.71 7.05
CA VAL A 535 3.62 -15.91 8.01
C VAL A 535 3.15 -14.45 8.03
N ILE A 536 2.89 -13.84 6.86
CA ILE A 536 2.46 -12.45 6.79
C ILE A 536 1.01 -12.25 7.31
N GLN A 537 0.13 -13.24 7.16
CA GLN A 537 -1.21 -13.22 7.76
C GLN A 537 -1.14 -13.34 9.28
N ALA A 538 -0.23 -14.15 9.80
CA ALA A 538 0.03 -14.25 11.24
C ALA A 538 0.54 -12.92 11.82
N VAL A 539 1.44 -12.21 11.10
CA VAL A 539 1.90 -10.85 11.44
C VAL A 539 0.72 -9.86 11.47
N ALA A 540 -0.15 -9.90 10.47
CA ALA A 540 -1.33 -9.04 10.39
C ALA A 540 -2.30 -9.29 11.57
N SER A 541 -2.56 -10.56 11.88
CA SER A 541 -3.39 -10.97 13.03
C SER A 541 -2.80 -10.47 14.35
N ALA A 542 -1.48 -10.54 14.52
CA ALA A 542 -0.79 -10.02 15.69
C ALA A 542 -0.99 -8.51 15.85
N LEU A 543 -0.88 -7.75 14.76
CA LEU A 543 -1.07 -6.30 14.79
C LEU A 543 -2.51 -5.92 15.24
N GLN A 544 -3.52 -6.68 14.81
CA GLN A 544 -4.90 -6.50 15.28
C GLN A 544 -5.02 -6.78 16.78
N ALA A 545 -4.44 -7.87 17.28
CA ALA A 545 -4.44 -8.20 18.70
C ALA A 545 -3.71 -7.13 19.53
N VAL A 546 -2.57 -6.61 19.04
CA VAL A 546 -1.82 -5.53 19.70
C VAL A 546 -2.66 -4.26 19.81
N ARG A 547 -3.36 -3.86 18.73
CA ARG A 547 -4.26 -2.67 18.79
C ARG A 547 -5.34 -2.84 19.86
N ALA A 548 -5.89 -4.02 20.01
CA ALA A 548 -6.88 -4.30 21.04
C ALA A 548 -6.26 -4.28 22.46
N VAL A 549 -5.03 -4.79 22.66
CA VAL A 549 -4.27 -4.68 23.91
C VAL A 549 -4.03 -3.20 24.25
N GLU A 550 -3.52 -2.41 23.29
CA GLU A 550 -3.28 -0.98 23.49
C GLU A 550 -4.54 -0.23 23.87
N SER A 551 -5.66 -0.52 23.21
CA SER A 551 -6.96 0.09 23.56
C SER A 551 -7.42 -0.26 24.97
N ALA A 552 -7.15 -1.49 25.43
CA ALA A 552 -7.51 -1.93 26.77
C ALA A 552 -6.59 -1.34 27.87
N LEU A 553 -5.28 -1.29 27.60
CA LEU A 553 -4.30 -0.83 28.58
C LEU A 553 -4.17 0.71 28.64
N ASN A 554 -4.46 1.40 27.53
CA ASN A 554 -4.30 2.84 27.38
C ASN A 554 -5.58 3.50 26.83
N PRO A 555 -6.73 3.45 27.54
CA PRO A 555 -7.99 4.02 27.05
C PRO A 555 -7.83 5.53 26.82
N GLY A 556 -8.06 5.98 25.59
CA GLY A 556 -7.98 7.39 25.20
C GLY A 556 -6.68 7.80 24.49
N ARG A 557 -5.71 6.92 24.32
CA ARG A 557 -4.58 7.15 23.40
C ARG A 557 -5.11 7.06 21.96
N PRO A 558 -4.97 8.12 21.15
CA PRO A 558 -5.39 8.03 19.75
C PRO A 558 -4.58 6.93 19.04
N GLU A 559 -5.27 6.13 18.23
CA GLU A 559 -4.56 5.21 17.34
C GLU A 559 -3.45 5.95 16.59
N ALA A 560 -2.26 5.36 16.56
CA ALA A 560 -1.16 5.90 15.79
C ALA A 560 -1.62 6.00 14.32
N ARG A 561 -1.92 7.22 13.89
CA ARG A 561 -2.35 7.48 12.52
C ARG A 561 -1.15 7.19 11.62
N VAL A 562 -1.26 6.16 10.80
CA VAL A 562 -0.32 5.94 9.71
C VAL A 562 -0.30 7.22 8.86
N VAL A 563 0.79 7.95 8.93
CA VAL A 563 0.99 9.16 8.12
C VAL A 563 1.07 8.68 6.67
N LYS A 564 0.01 8.94 5.90
CA LYS A 564 0.04 8.63 4.47
C LYS A 564 1.18 9.45 3.84
N PRO A 565 2.03 8.82 3.01
CA PRO A 565 3.15 9.50 2.40
C PRO A 565 2.69 10.73 1.62
N GLY A 566 3.52 11.76 1.61
CA GLY A 566 3.35 12.93 0.74
C GLY A 566 3.41 12.54 -0.75
N PRO A 567 3.34 13.50 -1.67
CA PRO A 567 3.42 13.21 -3.10
C PRO A 567 4.69 12.41 -3.39
N LEU A 568 4.49 11.22 -3.97
CA LEU A 568 5.58 10.31 -4.30
C LEU A 568 6.26 10.78 -5.58
N PHE A 569 7.57 10.65 -5.63
CA PHE A 569 8.33 10.93 -6.84
C PHE A 569 8.08 9.83 -7.87
N VAL A 570 7.95 10.25 -9.11
CA VAL A 570 7.67 9.36 -10.23
C VAL A 570 8.83 9.44 -11.21
N GLU A 571 10.02 9.04 -10.76
CA GLU A 571 11.23 9.22 -11.54
C GLU A 571 11.38 8.20 -12.67
N ALA A 572 10.88 7.02 -12.55
CA ALA A 572 11.25 5.91 -13.43
C ALA A 572 10.06 5.23 -14.10
N TYR A 573 9.20 6.01 -14.71
CA TYR A 573 8.12 5.42 -15.51
C TYR A 573 8.55 4.76 -16.81
N LEU A 574 9.80 4.90 -17.17
CA LEU A 574 10.35 4.37 -18.41
C LEU A 574 11.63 3.59 -18.16
N ASP A 575 11.86 3.13 -16.93
CA ASP A 575 12.84 2.10 -16.71
C ASP A 575 12.28 0.81 -17.33
N ASP A 576 12.75 0.47 -18.52
CA ASP A 576 12.44 -0.73 -19.27
C ASP A 576 13.33 -1.92 -18.88
N SER A 577 14.09 -1.76 -17.78
CA SER A 577 14.87 -2.84 -17.21
C SER A 577 13.99 -4.06 -16.97
N PRO A 578 14.42 -5.25 -17.39
CA PRO A 578 13.67 -6.46 -17.14
C PRO A 578 13.56 -6.73 -15.63
N ARG A 579 12.48 -7.41 -15.25
CA ARG A 579 12.31 -7.89 -13.87
C ARG A 579 13.54 -8.72 -13.47
N ALA A 580 14.03 -8.49 -12.27
CA ALA A 580 15.11 -9.30 -11.71
C ALA A 580 14.70 -10.79 -11.70
N PRO A 581 15.51 -11.68 -12.26
CA PRO A 581 15.23 -13.11 -12.20
C PRO A 581 15.22 -13.58 -10.75
N ALA A 582 14.34 -14.54 -10.43
CA ALA A 582 14.43 -15.22 -9.16
C ALA A 582 15.80 -15.89 -9.05
N ALA A 583 16.57 -15.49 -8.04
CA ALA A 583 17.87 -16.11 -7.80
C ALA A 583 17.63 -17.50 -7.19
N GLU A 584 17.78 -18.55 -7.98
CA GLU A 584 17.63 -19.93 -7.53
C GLU A 584 18.93 -20.69 -7.76
N LEU A 585 19.29 -21.56 -6.80
CA LEU A 585 20.40 -22.48 -7.00
C LEU A 585 20.05 -23.52 -8.09
N PRO A 586 21.00 -23.91 -8.93
CA PRO A 586 20.81 -25.02 -9.87
C PRO A 586 20.39 -26.30 -9.13
N VAL A 587 19.56 -27.13 -9.77
CA VAL A 587 18.98 -28.34 -9.18
C VAL A 587 20.06 -29.24 -8.55
N PHE A 588 21.19 -29.45 -9.24
CA PHE A 588 22.27 -30.28 -8.71
C PHE A 588 22.91 -29.75 -7.42
N GLN A 589 22.83 -28.44 -7.16
CA GLN A 589 23.29 -27.85 -5.91
C GLN A 589 22.21 -27.99 -4.82
N ARG A 590 20.94 -27.77 -5.15
CA ARG A 590 19.80 -27.97 -4.24
C ARG A 590 19.74 -29.43 -3.75
N MET A 591 20.03 -30.38 -4.62
CA MET A 591 20.01 -31.83 -4.31
C MET A 591 21.18 -32.33 -3.44
N ARG A 592 22.13 -31.47 -3.07
CA ARG A 592 23.25 -31.88 -2.18
C ARG A 592 22.84 -32.10 -0.72
N GLY A 593 21.67 -31.60 -0.34
CA GLY A 593 21.13 -31.73 1.02
C GLY A 593 20.03 -30.74 1.31
N ILE A 594 19.65 -30.63 2.58
CA ILE A 594 18.56 -29.79 3.05
C ILE A 594 19.04 -28.47 3.68
N ASP A 595 20.33 -28.30 3.93
CA ASP A 595 20.85 -27.19 4.75
C ASP A 595 21.17 -25.92 3.93
N ALA A 596 21.38 -26.05 2.61
CA ALA A 596 21.69 -24.92 1.74
C ALA A 596 20.39 -24.20 1.32
N GLU A 597 20.36 -22.89 1.49
CA GLU A 597 19.21 -22.06 1.04
C GLU A 597 19.08 -22.11 -0.50
N ASP A 598 17.87 -22.42 -1.00
CA ASP A 598 17.60 -22.58 -2.44
C ASP A 598 17.74 -21.28 -3.23
N SER A 599 17.41 -20.18 -2.60
CA SER A 599 17.40 -18.87 -3.23
C SER A 599 18.39 -17.95 -2.52
N PRO A 600 19.60 -17.74 -3.08
CA PRO A 600 20.52 -16.76 -2.53
C PRO A 600 19.90 -15.36 -2.58
N GLY A 601 20.27 -14.51 -1.64
CA GLY A 601 19.78 -13.13 -1.57
C GLY A 601 20.18 -12.31 -2.80
N ALA A 602 19.44 -11.25 -3.06
CA ALA A 602 19.76 -10.30 -4.10
C ALA A 602 20.81 -9.29 -3.60
N SER A 603 21.70 -8.85 -4.49
CA SER A 603 22.61 -7.73 -4.18
C SER A 603 21.85 -6.43 -4.03
N LEU A 604 22.42 -5.45 -3.34
CA LEU A 604 21.82 -4.11 -3.20
C LEU A 604 21.52 -3.48 -4.55
N ALA A 605 22.37 -3.67 -5.56
CA ALA A 605 22.15 -3.16 -6.91
C ALA A 605 20.87 -3.74 -7.56
N VAL A 606 20.57 -5.02 -7.32
CA VAL A 606 19.32 -5.66 -7.79
C VAL A 606 18.12 -5.09 -7.04
N VAL A 607 18.22 -4.91 -5.73
CA VAL A 607 17.18 -4.30 -4.89
C VAL A 607 16.85 -2.87 -5.38
N GLU A 608 17.87 -2.06 -5.63
CA GLU A 608 17.71 -0.70 -6.17
C GLU A 608 17.13 -0.73 -7.58
N GLY A 609 17.58 -1.65 -8.43
CA GLY A 609 17.05 -1.82 -9.79
C GLY A 609 15.56 -2.14 -9.78
N GLU A 610 15.14 -3.13 -8.98
CA GLU A 610 13.72 -3.47 -8.84
C GLU A 610 12.89 -2.34 -8.21
N ALA A 611 13.43 -1.63 -7.22
CA ALA A 611 12.73 -0.47 -6.67
C ALA A 611 12.50 0.62 -7.73
N ARG A 612 13.45 0.84 -8.65
CA ARG A 612 13.28 1.80 -9.77
C ARG A 612 12.15 1.40 -10.71
N ARG A 613 11.88 0.11 -10.89
CA ARG A 613 10.77 -0.37 -11.70
C ARG A 613 9.40 -0.05 -11.09
N CYS A 614 9.30 0.24 -9.80
CA CYS A 614 8.04 0.59 -9.15
C CYS A 614 7.49 1.92 -9.67
N PHE A 615 6.25 1.95 -10.13
CA PHE A 615 5.59 3.17 -10.62
C PHE A 615 5.21 4.16 -9.50
N ASN A 616 5.28 3.77 -8.23
CA ASN A 616 4.71 4.53 -7.10
C ASN A 616 3.27 5.00 -7.34
N CYS A 617 2.54 4.31 -8.14
CA CYS A 617 1.18 4.48 -8.65
C CYS A 617 0.51 5.78 -8.26
N GLY A 618 0.58 6.79 -9.13
CA GLY A 618 0.03 8.12 -8.84
C GLY A 618 -0.46 8.83 -10.10
N CYS A 619 -1.26 9.88 -9.90
CA CYS A 619 -1.77 10.71 -10.97
C CYS A 619 -0.86 11.91 -11.22
N LEU A 620 -0.32 12.02 -12.43
CA LEU A 620 0.57 13.11 -12.87
C LEU A 620 -0.17 14.34 -13.40
N ALA A 621 -1.50 14.34 -13.39
CA ALA A 621 -2.26 15.48 -13.88
C ALA A 621 -2.03 16.72 -13.00
N VAL A 622 -1.85 17.85 -13.65
CA VAL A 622 -1.66 19.15 -12.98
C VAL A 622 -2.99 19.82 -12.65
N GLU A 623 -3.01 20.65 -11.60
CA GLU A 623 -4.13 21.51 -11.26
C GLU A 623 -4.31 22.60 -12.35
N PRO A 624 -5.52 22.74 -12.93
CA PRO A 624 -5.75 23.65 -14.04
C PRO A 624 -6.16 25.07 -13.65
N SER A 625 -6.36 25.36 -12.35
CA SER A 625 -6.90 26.65 -11.90
C SER A 625 -5.84 27.75 -11.82
N ASP A 626 -5.83 28.68 -12.78
CA ASP A 626 -5.02 29.91 -12.71
C ASP A 626 -5.37 30.72 -11.45
N VAL A 627 -6.65 30.75 -11.07
CA VAL A 627 -7.13 31.45 -9.88
C VAL A 627 -6.61 30.80 -8.60
N GLY A 628 -6.54 29.48 -8.56
CA GLY A 628 -5.96 28.74 -7.42
C GLY A 628 -4.53 29.12 -7.13
N VAL A 629 -3.70 29.28 -8.19
CA VAL A 629 -2.31 29.72 -8.08
C VAL A 629 -2.23 31.12 -7.47
N ALA A 630 -3.08 32.05 -7.92
CA ALA A 630 -3.15 33.41 -7.39
C ALA A 630 -3.60 33.43 -5.91
N LEU A 631 -4.62 32.64 -5.54
CA LEU A 631 -5.13 32.56 -4.18
C LEU A 631 -4.12 32.01 -3.18
N VAL A 632 -3.31 31.05 -3.60
CA VAL A 632 -2.21 30.53 -2.77
C VAL A 632 -1.13 31.58 -2.54
N ALA A 633 -0.78 32.38 -3.56
CA ALA A 633 0.17 33.49 -3.42
C ALA A 633 -0.36 34.60 -2.50
N LEU A 634 -1.67 34.85 -2.54
CA LEU A 634 -2.37 35.84 -1.71
C LEU A 634 -2.70 35.32 -0.29
N ASP A 635 -2.31 34.09 0.07
CA ASP A 635 -2.61 33.46 1.37
C ASP A 635 -4.11 33.41 1.70
N ALA A 636 -4.90 33.16 0.69
CA ALA A 636 -6.36 33.14 0.81
C ALA A 636 -6.85 31.95 1.65
N ARG A 637 -8.03 32.11 2.24
CA ARG A 637 -8.74 31.06 2.98
C ARG A 637 -10.05 30.73 2.27
N ILE A 638 -10.31 29.45 2.13
CA ILE A 638 -11.52 28.92 1.52
C ILE A 638 -12.48 28.47 2.63
N VAL A 639 -13.66 29.07 2.67
CA VAL A 639 -14.72 28.75 3.63
C VAL A 639 -15.70 27.83 2.96
N THR A 640 -15.89 26.65 3.53
CA THR A 640 -16.87 25.67 3.08
C THR A 640 -18.06 25.58 4.02
N THR A 641 -18.96 24.65 3.77
CA THR A 641 -20.06 24.33 4.68
C THR A 641 -19.63 23.59 5.93
N LYS A 642 -18.41 23.02 5.94
CA LYS A 642 -17.90 22.23 7.06
C LYS A 642 -16.70 22.87 7.76
N ARG A 643 -15.86 23.62 7.05
CA ARG A 643 -14.55 24.07 7.55
C ARG A 643 -14.04 25.35 6.87
N THR A 644 -12.98 25.92 7.43
CA THR A 644 -12.21 26.99 6.81
C THR A 644 -10.76 26.55 6.68
N VAL A 645 -10.20 26.53 5.48
CA VAL A 645 -8.85 26.05 5.18
C VAL A 645 -8.07 27.08 4.39
N GLY A 646 -6.73 27.05 4.48
CA GLY A 646 -5.86 27.83 3.59
C GLY A 646 -5.96 27.33 2.14
N ALA A 647 -5.79 28.21 1.16
CA ALA A 647 -5.89 27.85 -0.25
C ALA A 647 -4.90 26.74 -0.65
N ALA A 648 -3.68 26.75 -0.12
CA ALA A 648 -2.71 25.67 -0.39
C ALA A 648 -3.21 24.30 0.10
N ALA A 649 -3.80 24.22 1.31
CA ALA A 649 -4.33 22.98 1.83
C ALA A 649 -5.62 22.51 1.14
N PHE A 650 -6.36 23.43 0.51
CA PHE A 650 -7.57 23.12 -0.25
C PHE A 650 -7.30 22.28 -1.49
N PHE A 651 -6.15 22.51 -2.15
CA PHE A 651 -5.72 21.78 -3.34
C PHE A 651 -4.92 20.52 -3.03
N ASN A 652 -4.85 20.07 -1.77
CA ASN A 652 -4.18 18.82 -1.42
C ASN A 652 -4.91 17.63 -2.06
N ALA A 653 -4.60 17.40 -3.32
CA ALA A 653 -5.30 16.49 -4.21
C ALA A 653 -5.08 15.01 -3.82
N ARG A 654 -6.10 14.21 -4.11
CA ARG A 654 -6.01 12.74 -4.17
C ARG A 654 -6.20 12.31 -5.63
N ALA A 655 -5.75 11.12 -6.00
CA ALA A 655 -5.90 10.65 -7.39
C ALA A 655 -7.35 10.67 -7.89
N THR A 656 -8.34 10.57 -7.01
CA THR A 656 -9.76 10.61 -7.32
C THR A 656 -10.42 11.99 -7.23
N CYS A 657 -9.75 12.97 -6.59
CA CYS A 657 -10.28 14.30 -6.33
C CYS A 657 -9.22 15.37 -6.55
N SER A 658 -9.58 16.53 -7.10
CA SER A 658 -8.66 17.68 -7.29
C SER A 658 -8.60 18.58 -6.06
N THR A 659 -9.53 18.43 -5.10
CA THR A 659 -9.65 19.23 -3.88
C THR A 659 -9.99 18.35 -2.68
N ILE A 660 -9.92 18.93 -1.47
CA ILE A 660 -10.27 18.23 -0.21
C ILE A 660 -11.77 18.18 0.07
N LEU A 661 -12.62 18.67 -0.82
CA LEU A 661 -14.08 18.70 -0.60
C LEU A 661 -14.65 17.30 -0.43
N ASP A 662 -15.47 17.12 0.60
CA ASP A 662 -16.31 15.93 0.75
C ASP A 662 -17.45 15.95 -0.26
N ALA A 663 -18.08 14.78 -0.50
CA ALA A 663 -19.19 14.66 -1.46
C ALA A 663 -20.42 15.55 -1.13
N ASP A 664 -20.60 15.90 0.14
CA ASP A 664 -21.70 16.73 0.67
C ASP A 664 -21.21 18.12 1.14
N GLU A 665 -20.04 18.58 0.66
CA GLU A 665 -19.43 19.83 1.07
C GLU A 665 -19.44 20.86 -0.07
N LEU A 666 -19.81 22.11 0.24
CA LEU A 666 -19.88 23.22 -0.69
C LEU A 666 -18.95 24.37 -0.30
N ILE A 667 -18.32 25.01 -1.29
CA ILE A 667 -17.63 26.29 -1.08
C ILE A 667 -18.67 27.37 -0.88
N ARG A 668 -18.49 28.20 0.15
CA ARG A 668 -19.38 29.35 0.45
C ARG A 668 -18.73 30.68 0.09
N GLU A 669 -17.48 30.85 0.48
CA GLU A 669 -16.81 32.13 0.43
C GLU A 669 -15.29 31.94 0.30
N ILE A 670 -14.63 32.84 -0.39
CA ILE A 670 -13.18 32.97 -0.40
C ILE A 670 -12.80 34.26 0.34
N ARG A 671 -11.90 34.15 1.33
CA ARG A 671 -11.38 35.28 2.12
C ARG A 671 -9.91 35.50 1.77
N ILE A 672 -9.58 36.72 1.36
CA ILE A 672 -8.23 37.09 0.97
C ILE A 672 -7.77 38.20 1.89
N PRO A 673 -6.71 38.00 2.69
CA PRO A 673 -6.19 39.03 3.58
C PRO A 673 -5.74 40.27 2.79
N LYS A 674 -5.70 41.43 3.46
CA LYS A 674 -5.14 42.63 2.84
C LYS A 674 -3.67 42.41 2.51
N PRO A 675 -3.26 42.62 1.24
CA PRO A 675 -1.86 42.51 0.88
C PRO A 675 -0.98 43.47 1.70
N PRO A 676 0.27 43.11 1.99
CA PRO A 676 1.22 44.04 2.63
C PRO A 676 1.34 45.33 1.81
N GLU A 677 1.53 46.46 2.50
CA GLU A 677 1.73 47.76 1.86
C GLU A 677 2.98 47.70 0.96
N GLY A 678 2.86 48.25 -0.25
CA GLY A 678 3.95 48.25 -1.24
C GLY A 678 4.27 46.90 -1.86
N ALA A 679 3.47 45.87 -1.63
CA ALA A 679 3.68 44.55 -2.26
C ALA A 679 3.50 44.63 -3.78
N ARG A 680 4.55 44.25 -4.50
CA ARG A 680 4.48 44.05 -5.97
C ARG A 680 3.77 42.72 -6.23
N GLN A 681 2.74 42.75 -7.05
CA GLN A 681 1.91 41.60 -7.40
C GLN A 681 1.98 41.35 -8.89
N LYS A 682 2.25 40.11 -9.32
CA LYS A 682 2.32 39.75 -10.74
C LYS A 682 1.80 38.36 -10.99
N TYR A 683 1.04 38.20 -12.07
CA TYR A 683 0.69 36.88 -12.62
C TYR A 683 1.23 36.75 -14.04
N ALA A 684 2.01 35.70 -14.28
CA ALA A 684 2.58 35.38 -15.58
C ALA A 684 2.11 34.00 -16.04
N LYS A 685 1.74 33.85 -17.31
CA LYS A 685 1.23 32.60 -17.87
C LYS A 685 1.82 32.34 -19.26
N PHE A 686 2.37 31.18 -19.47
CA PHE A 686 2.76 30.69 -20.79
C PHE A 686 1.73 29.70 -21.31
N THR A 687 1.30 29.89 -22.58
CA THR A 687 0.35 29.06 -23.29
C THR A 687 0.84 28.79 -24.72
N LEU A 688 0.43 27.69 -25.33
CA LEU A 688 0.76 27.37 -26.71
C LEU A 688 -0.11 28.18 -27.69
N ARG A 689 -1.39 28.32 -27.42
CA ARG A 689 -2.33 29.05 -28.24
C ARG A 689 -2.67 30.40 -27.61
N LYS A 690 -2.75 31.43 -28.42
CA LYS A 690 -3.20 32.76 -27.99
C LYS A 690 -4.50 33.12 -28.72
N PRO A 691 -5.46 33.81 -28.08
CA PRO A 691 -5.39 34.36 -26.72
C PRO A 691 -5.90 33.39 -25.64
N ILE A 692 -6.35 32.18 -25.96
CA ILE A 692 -7.08 31.29 -25.05
C ILE A 692 -6.44 29.92 -25.04
N ASP A 693 -5.90 29.54 -23.87
CA ASP A 693 -5.44 28.17 -23.60
C ASP A 693 -5.25 27.95 -22.09
N PHE A 694 -5.14 26.67 -21.69
CA PHE A 694 -4.65 26.30 -20.36
C PHE A 694 -3.16 26.61 -20.23
N ALA A 695 -2.70 26.85 -19.01
CA ALA A 695 -1.29 27.09 -18.76
C ALA A 695 -0.44 25.83 -19.08
N ILE A 696 0.66 26.04 -19.78
CA ILE A 696 1.79 25.10 -19.76
C ILE A 696 2.58 25.31 -18.46
N VAL A 697 2.82 26.56 -18.10
CA VAL A 697 3.38 27.03 -16.84
C VAL A 697 2.72 28.37 -16.49
N SER A 698 2.40 28.56 -15.23
CA SER A 698 2.04 29.88 -14.71
C SER A 698 2.79 30.17 -13.41
N VAL A 699 2.97 31.42 -13.10
CA VAL A 699 3.64 31.92 -11.90
C VAL A 699 2.83 33.07 -11.32
N ALA A 700 2.49 32.94 -10.04
CA ALA A 700 1.97 34.03 -9.24
C ALA A 700 3.04 34.50 -8.25
N SER A 701 3.37 35.78 -8.25
CA SER A 701 4.33 36.35 -7.30
C SER A 701 3.73 37.53 -6.52
N MET A 702 4.07 37.56 -5.23
CA MET A 702 3.86 38.70 -4.36
C MET A 702 5.17 38.98 -3.64
N VAL A 703 5.79 40.13 -3.90
CA VAL A 703 7.11 40.51 -3.40
C VAL A 703 7.02 41.82 -2.64
N VAL A 704 7.46 41.84 -1.39
CA VAL A 704 7.50 43.04 -0.53
C VAL A 704 8.93 43.54 -0.50
N VAL A 705 9.15 44.73 -1.07
CA VAL A 705 10.47 45.39 -1.09
C VAL A 705 10.40 46.61 -0.18
N LYS A 706 11.35 46.72 0.73
CA LYS A 706 11.54 47.92 1.59
C LYS A 706 13.02 48.28 1.58
N ASP A 707 13.31 49.53 1.38
CA ASP A 707 14.69 50.08 1.31
C ASP A 707 15.55 49.33 0.26
N GLY A 708 14.96 48.97 -0.89
CA GLY A 708 15.61 48.21 -1.97
C GLY A 708 15.83 46.73 -1.72
N VAL A 709 15.44 46.21 -0.54
CA VAL A 709 15.68 44.83 -0.11
C VAL A 709 14.35 44.05 0.01
N CYS A 710 14.31 42.81 -0.46
CA CYS A 710 13.18 41.92 -0.33
C CYS A 710 12.97 41.54 1.14
N LYS A 711 11.85 41.95 1.72
CA LYS A 711 11.45 41.60 3.09
C LYS A 711 10.64 40.33 3.16
N ASP A 712 9.76 40.11 2.19
CA ASP A 712 8.96 38.89 2.05
C ASP A 712 8.68 38.62 0.57
N ALA A 713 8.60 37.33 0.22
CA ALA A 713 8.24 36.89 -1.11
C ALA A 713 7.36 35.65 -1.03
N ARG A 714 6.37 35.58 -1.92
CA ARG A 714 5.57 34.40 -2.19
C ARG A 714 5.59 34.15 -3.69
N ILE A 715 6.10 33.00 -4.07
CA ILE A 715 6.19 32.56 -5.46
C ILE A 715 5.48 31.23 -5.58
N VAL A 716 4.41 31.19 -6.37
CA VAL A 716 3.58 30.00 -6.56
C VAL A 716 3.59 29.62 -8.02
N LEU A 717 3.95 28.36 -8.28
CA LEU A 717 3.99 27.76 -9.60
C LEU A 717 2.67 27.04 -9.90
N GLY A 718 2.15 27.23 -11.12
CA GLY A 718 0.96 26.56 -11.62
C GLY A 718 1.26 25.72 -12.85
N ALA A 719 0.46 24.69 -13.07
CA ALA A 719 0.54 23.74 -14.18
C ALA A 719 1.88 22.94 -14.26
N VAL A 720 2.66 22.90 -13.19
CA VAL A 720 3.92 22.13 -13.09
C VAL A 720 3.89 21.08 -11.98
N ALA A 721 2.87 21.12 -11.14
CA ALA A 721 2.65 20.15 -10.05
C ALA A 721 1.16 19.76 -10.00
N PRO A 722 0.78 18.69 -9.31
CA PRO A 722 -0.61 18.30 -9.13
C PRO A 722 -1.46 19.34 -8.37
N GLU A 723 -0.81 20.24 -7.66
CA GLU A 723 -1.39 21.34 -6.89
C GLU A 723 -0.61 22.64 -7.14
N PRO A 724 -1.16 23.83 -6.84
CA PRO A 724 -0.40 25.08 -6.87
C PRO A 724 0.80 24.98 -5.91
N LEU A 725 2.02 25.03 -6.44
CA LEU A 725 3.25 24.74 -5.71
C LEU A 725 3.97 26.01 -5.24
N ARG A 726 4.12 26.20 -3.93
CA ARG A 726 4.97 27.28 -3.40
C ARG A 726 6.45 26.96 -3.58
N ALA A 727 7.15 27.79 -4.33
CA ALA A 727 8.58 27.69 -4.58
C ALA A 727 9.40 28.26 -3.39
N LYS A 728 9.35 27.60 -2.23
CA LYS A 728 10.00 28.07 -0.97
C LYS A 728 11.52 28.28 -1.13
N GLY A 729 12.19 27.50 -1.97
CA GLY A 729 13.61 27.71 -2.30
C GLY A 729 13.85 29.07 -2.98
N ALA A 730 13.01 29.41 -3.96
CA ALA A 730 13.06 30.71 -4.62
C ALA A 730 12.77 31.86 -3.65
N GLU A 731 11.74 31.73 -2.79
CA GLU A 731 11.40 32.70 -1.74
C GLU A 731 12.59 32.92 -0.78
N GLY A 732 13.28 31.83 -0.39
CA GLY A 732 14.45 31.87 0.48
C GLY A 732 15.64 32.58 -0.16
N ALA A 733 15.90 32.36 -1.44
CA ALA A 733 16.98 33.01 -2.18
C ALA A 733 16.79 34.54 -2.29
N MET A 734 15.55 35.02 -2.25
CA MET A 734 15.21 36.44 -2.36
C MET A 734 15.27 37.20 -1.04
N ARG A 735 14.89 36.55 0.08
CA ARG A 735 14.76 37.24 1.39
C ARG A 735 16.08 37.85 1.84
N GLY A 736 16.04 39.12 2.23
CA GLY A 736 17.19 39.86 2.68
C GLY A 736 18.13 40.31 1.58
N GLN A 737 17.79 40.07 0.30
CA GLN A 737 18.61 40.46 -0.88
C GLN A 737 17.98 41.63 -1.64
N PRO A 738 18.75 42.44 -2.33
CA PRO A 738 18.25 43.40 -3.32
C PRO A 738 17.67 42.62 -4.51
N ILE A 739 16.56 43.12 -5.06
CA ILE A 739 15.96 42.49 -6.25
C ILE A 739 16.65 43.02 -7.51
N ASP A 740 17.62 42.26 -7.94
CA ASP A 740 18.38 42.48 -9.20
C ASP A 740 18.29 41.21 -10.09
N GLU A 741 18.97 41.31 -11.26
CA GLU A 741 18.97 40.20 -12.22
C GLU A 741 19.65 38.93 -11.68
N ARG A 742 20.69 39.09 -10.85
CA ARG A 742 21.38 37.95 -10.20
C ARG A 742 20.45 37.21 -9.25
N VAL A 743 19.82 37.93 -8.31
CA VAL A 743 18.89 37.34 -7.32
C VAL A 743 17.67 36.75 -8.03
N ALA A 744 17.13 37.37 -9.05
CA ALA A 744 16.02 36.83 -9.84
C ALA A 744 16.41 35.54 -10.58
N THR A 745 17.68 35.45 -11.04
CA THR A 745 18.18 34.21 -11.66
C THR A 745 18.38 33.09 -10.63
N GLU A 746 18.95 33.39 -9.46
CA GLU A 746 19.12 32.46 -8.37
C GLU A 746 17.74 31.92 -7.88
N ALA A 747 16.76 32.79 -7.73
CA ALA A 747 15.37 32.41 -7.40
C ALA A 747 14.76 31.51 -8.48
N ALA A 748 15.01 31.80 -9.76
CA ALA A 748 14.52 30.98 -10.87
C ALA A 748 15.14 29.57 -10.88
N GLU A 749 16.44 29.44 -10.60
CA GLU A 749 17.10 28.15 -10.47
C GLU A 749 16.55 27.35 -9.26
N ALA A 750 16.41 28.01 -8.11
CA ALA A 750 15.88 27.41 -6.91
C ALA A 750 14.40 26.97 -7.08
N ALA A 751 13.62 27.65 -7.91
CA ALA A 751 12.22 27.32 -8.17
C ALA A 751 12.01 25.97 -8.86
N VAL A 752 12.99 25.48 -9.60
CA VAL A 752 12.92 24.20 -10.32
C VAL A 752 13.77 23.10 -9.66
N GLN A 753 14.43 23.42 -8.55
CA GLN A 753 15.22 22.44 -7.82
C GLN A 753 14.33 21.29 -7.32
N GLY A 754 14.80 20.05 -7.46
CA GLY A 754 14.03 18.85 -7.12
C GLY A 754 12.92 18.52 -8.12
N SER A 755 12.84 19.20 -9.27
CA SER A 755 11.92 18.79 -10.34
C SER A 755 12.46 17.58 -11.08
N LEU A 756 11.55 16.66 -11.46
CA LEU A 756 11.82 15.41 -12.15
C LEU A 756 10.98 15.37 -13.43
N PRO A 757 11.51 15.85 -14.55
CA PRO A 757 10.77 15.86 -15.80
C PRO A 757 10.53 14.45 -16.34
N LEU A 758 9.41 14.29 -17.00
CA LEU A 758 9.10 13.12 -17.81
C LEU A 758 9.70 13.27 -19.21
N ALA A 759 9.65 12.22 -20.02
CA ALA A 759 10.30 12.14 -21.32
C ALA A 759 10.00 13.33 -22.27
N MET A 760 8.83 13.97 -22.15
CA MET A 760 8.39 15.02 -23.08
C MET A 760 8.08 16.36 -22.41
N ASN A 761 8.43 16.60 -21.13
CA ASN A 761 8.04 17.82 -20.43
C ASN A 761 9.20 18.63 -19.80
N ASP A 762 10.46 18.25 -20.04
CA ASP A 762 11.63 18.95 -19.49
C ASP A 762 11.69 20.43 -19.86
N TYR A 763 11.22 20.81 -21.07
CA TYR A 763 11.15 22.20 -21.53
C TYR A 763 10.37 23.13 -20.56
N LYS A 764 9.46 22.58 -19.75
CA LYS A 764 8.72 23.34 -18.72
C LYS A 764 9.65 23.91 -17.64
N ARG A 765 10.82 23.30 -17.38
CA ARG A 765 11.84 23.86 -16.48
C ARG A 765 12.33 25.23 -16.97
N SER A 766 12.72 25.29 -18.26
CA SER A 766 13.20 26.54 -18.85
C SER A 766 12.12 27.62 -18.86
N ILE A 767 10.89 27.27 -19.18
CA ILE A 767 9.75 28.20 -19.13
C ILE A 767 9.50 28.66 -17.69
N THR A 768 9.55 27.75 -16.70
CA THR A 768 9.36 28.10 -15.29
C THR A 768 10.42 29.10 -14.82
N LYS A 769 11.70 28.84 -15.12
CA LYS A 769 12.80 29.76 -14.80
C LYS A 769 12.58 31.16 -15.42
N ALA A 770 12.21 31.20 -16.69
CA ALA A 770 11.97 32.47 -17.38
C ALA A 770 10.79 33.24 -16.77
N LEU A 771 9.68 32.57 -16.46
CA LEU A 771 8.51 33.21 -15.85
C LEU A 771 8.78 33.67 -14.41
N VAL A 772 9.50 32.87 -13.61
CA VAL A 772 9.88 33.25 -12.24
C VAL A 772 10.80 34.52 -12.30
N LYS A 773 11.83 34.50 -13.13
CA LYS A 773 12.73 35.66 -13.28
C LYS A 773 11.98 36.93 -13.65
N ARG A 774 11.15 36.90 -14.70
CA ARG A 774 10.31 38.02 -15.14
C ARG A 774 9.34 38.49 -14.06
N SER A 775 8.65 37.54 -13.43
CA SER A 775 7.69 37.85 -12.38
C SER A 775 8.33 38.51 -11.15
N VAL A 776 9.55 38.10 -10.77
CA VAL A 776 10.36 38.70 -9.68
C VAL A 776 10.83 40.10 -10.06
N MET A 777 11.25 40.31 -11.31
CA MET A 777 11.65 41.64 -11.82
C MET A 777 10.47 42.61 -12.01
N GLY A 778 9.24 42.11 -12.07
CA GLY A 778 8.03 42.89 -12.27
C GLY A 778 7.65 43.09 -13.74
N GLU A 779 8.21 42.28 -14.65
CA GLU A 779 8.01 42.35 -16.11
C GLU A 779 6.80 41.55 -16.60
#